data_d20b833beed99e2c29e6ce04c6af4ea2
#
_entry.id   d20b833beed99e2c29e6ce04c6af4ea2
#
_cell.length_a   1.000
_cell.length_b   1.000
_cell.length_c   1.000
_cell.angle_alpha   90.00
_cell.angle_beta   90.00
_cell.angle_gamma   90.00
#
_symmetry.space_group_name_H-M   'P 1'
#
loop_
_entity.id
_entity.type
_entity.pdbx_description
1 polymer ?
#
loop_
_entity_poly.entity_id
_entity_poly.type
_entity_poly.pdbx_seq_one_letter_code
_entity_poly.pdbx_strand_id
1 'polypeptide(L)'
;MFIINAIVGLFRMICRNFLKILKFKIYFFIILLAILAAGKTYQHWDNDPERGAIAISNGANGENYSTPTYLKQGWSESDSLWFYNTTQGSGLIPYDFYLVLEQTDSTELFRANNNVDKYRYLPQKPTFFNPDGLAVGFVKETYQGQDYMGYTCAACHTGQVNFKGKAIRIDGGPSMADMVGFLTAMEKSLEQTRDDAQKRERFVKAVLALNNNYSKEDEVLKDLKKWSDTVRLYNTVNHSHLDYGYGRLDAFGRIYNRVLEHMINKAQLKLALLQITNPEDKRILNEEQVDAVLTGINETIIGDVQFALIIDRLASKEGKYPGLSQRDQLRVREAIFNEPDAPVSYPFLWDITHSDYVQWNALAANAGVGPLGRNTGEVIGVFGILDWKAQESRFSLSALITGEKSKKHTIDFKSSIDLTNLQRIESHLNSLQSPQWPQDVLGKIDVDTAKRGELVYNEYCAACHQVVERDNWDRLVVANMSSVDVVGTDPTMALNSVSFTGYAGNFESVYQDTDVGSVVVQKRAPVVQVLTAATKGAVATPDADKWVVRRMADWTYMLGKSFFDNEIKPSVKSGNYKPDTTANPYQSLVSYKARSLNGIWATAPYLHNGSVPNLWTLLLPFEERPTEFCVGNREFDPVNVGFNTEGCDKTDPKDKRRFIVEPLGNHNTGHEYGTGKDGKDKLTEQERWDLIEYIKTL
;
A
#
# COMPACT_ATOMS: atom_id res chain seq x y z
N MET A 1 -27.24 -9.55 -70.82
CA MET A 1 -26.79 -8.16 -70.51
C MET A 1 -27.25 -7.70 -69.09
N PHE A 2 -28.48 -7.91 -68.69
CA PHE A 2 -29.03 -7.49 -67.40
C PHE A 2 -28.31 -8.13 -66.19
N ILE A 3 -28.03 -9.43 -66.22
CA ILE A 3 -27.37 -10.20 -65.12
C ILE A 3 -25.91 -9.74 -64.95
N ILE A 4 -25.19 -9.47 -66.01
CA ILE A 4 -23.80 -8.99 -65.94
C ILE A 4 -23.72 -7.58 -65.30
N ASN A 5 -24.68 -6.69 -65.67
CA ASN A 5 -24.73 -5.35 -65.05
C ASN A 5 -25.11 -5.41 -63.57
N ALA A 6 -25.97 -6.34 -63.13
CA ALA A 6 -26.30 -6.56 -61.74
C ALA A 6 -25.10 -7.09 -60.94
N ILE A 7 -24.33 -8.06 -61.49
CA ILE A 7 -23.11 -8.58 -60.87
C ILE A 7 -22.04 -7.50 -60.73
N VAL A 8 -21.82 -6.70 -61.77
CA VAL A 8 -20.87 -5.58 -61.76
C VAL A 8 -21.29 -4.48 -60.75
N GLY A 9 -22.60 -4.22 -60.64
CA GLY A 9 -23.16 -3.30 -59.64
C GLY A 9 -22.95 -3.78 -58.22
N LEU A 10 -23.20 -5.08 -57.94
CA LEU A 10 -22.97 -5.68 -56.65
C LEU A 10 -21.48 -5.67 -56.29
N PHE A 11 -20.61 -6.04 -57.21
CA PHE A 11 -19.16 -6.02 -57.00
C PHE A 11 -18.64 -4.59 -56.66
N ARG A 12 -19.11 -3.58 -57.40
CA ARG A 12 -18.77 -2.17 -57.13
C ARG A 12 -19.27 -1.71 -55.75
N MET A 13 -20.44 -2.14 -55.33
CA MET A 13 -21.01 -1.85 -54.02
C MET A 13 -20.18 -2.50 -52.88
N ILE A 14 -19.79 -3.77 -53.08
CA ILE A 14 -18.93 -4.51 -52.14
C ILE A 14 -17.56 -3.83 -52.02
N CYS A 15 -16.91 -3.54 -53.13
CA CYS A 15 -15.62 -2.83 -53.14
C CYS A 15 -15.70 -1.45 -52.50
N ARG A 16 -16.78 -0.70 -52.77
CA ARG A 16 -16.97 0.63 -52.16
C ARG A 16 -17.20 0.56 -50.66
N ASN A 17 -17.94 -0.44 -50.18
CA ASN A 17 -18.13 -0.65 -48.77
C ASN A 17 -16.85 -1.16 -48.07
N PHE A 18 -16.12 -2.05 -48.71
CA PHE A 18 -14.81 -2.51 -48.23
C PHE A 18 -13.80 -1.33 -48.12
N LEU A 19 -13.73 -0.46 -49.12
CA LEU A 19 -12.88 0.72 -49.06
C LEU A 19 -13.29 1.72 -47.98
N LYS A 20 -14.60 1.85 -47.72
CA LYS A 20 -15.09 2.68 -46.59
C LYS A 20 -14.68 2.09 -45.24
N ILE A 21 -14.83 0.78 -45.05
CA ILE A 21 -14.43 0.08 -43.84
C ILE A 21 -12.90 0.15 -43.65
N LEU A 22 -12.15 -0.03 -44.73
CA LEU A 22 -10.69 0.08 -44.68
C LEU A 22 -10.22 1.50 -44.30
N LYS A 23 -10.83 2.55 -44.93
CA LYS A 23 -10.56 3.95 -44.59
C LYS A 23 -10.91 4.22 -43.13
N PHE A 24 -12.05 3.74 -42.63
CA PHE A 24 -12.45 3.88 -41.23
C PHE A 24 -11.43 3.21 -40.31
N LYS A 25 -10.99 1.99 -40.59
CA LYS A 25 -9.95 1.32 -39.82
C LYS A 25 -8.62 2.08 -39.80
N ILE A 26 -8.21 2.61 -40.96
CA ILE A 26 -6.98 3.42 -41.05
C ILE A 26 -7.10 4.72 -40.23
N TYR A 27 -8.22 5.44 -40.35
CA TYR A 27 -8.43 6.65 -39.55
C TYR A 27 -8.49 6.36 -38.07
N PHE A 28 -9.18 5.27 -37.68
CA PHE A 28 -9.24 4.84 -36.30
C PHE A 28 -7.83 4.52 -35.76
N PHE A 29 -7.02 3.81 -36.55
CA PHE A 29 -5.64 3.47 -36.15
C PHE A 29 -4.75 4.72 -36.05
N ILE A 30 -4.88 5.67 -36.99
CA ILE A 30 -4.15 6.96 -36.94
C ILE A 30 -4.56 7.77 -35.71
N ILE A 31 -5.85 7.84 -35.40
CA ILE A 31 -6.35 8.52 -34.20
C ILE A 31 -5.81 7.84 -32.93
N LEU A 32 -5.81 6.51 -32.88
CA LEU A 32 -5.26 5.75 -31.76
C LEU A 32 -3.76 6.03 -31.58
N LEU A 33 -2.98 6.00 -32.65
CA LEU A 33 -1.56 6.36 -32.62
C LEU A 33 -1.33 7.81 -32.16
N ALA A 34 -2.15 8.74 -32.62
CA ALA A 34 -2.07 10.13 -32.20
C ALA A 34 -2.39 10.31 -30.71
N ILE A 35 -3.38 9.59 -30.19
CA ILE A 35 -3.71 9.58 -28.77
C ILE A 35 -2.56 8.99 -27.94
N LEU A 36 -1.96 7.87 -28.39
CA LEU A 36 -0.82 7.25 -27.71
C LEU A 36 0.41 8.16 -27.72
N ALA A 37 0.69 8.82 -28.89
CA ALA A 37 1.78 9.78 -28.99
C ALA A 37 1.55 11.01 -28.09
N ALA A 38 0.33 11.54 -28.06
CA ALA A 38 -0.04 12.64 -27.18
C ALA A 38 0.11 12.27 -25.70
N GLY A 39 -0.31 11.05 -25.31
CA GLY A 39 -0.14 10.53 -23.95
C GLY A 39 1.33 10.42 -23.54
N LYS A 40 2.17 9.90 -24.42
CA LYS A 40 3.63 9.84 -24.22
C LYS A 40 4.25 11.22 -24.08
N THR A 41 3.88 12.15 -24.98
CA THR A 41 4.36 13.55 -24.94
C THR A 41 3.94 14.22 -23.64
N TYR A 42 2.69 14.03 -23.22
CA TYR A 42 2.17 14.56 -21.95
C TYR A 42 2.93 14.03 -20.74
N GLN A 43 3.26 12.74 -20.72
CA GLN A 43 4.08 12.13 -19.67
C GLN A 43 5.46 12.79 -19.56
N HIS A 44 6.08 13.18 -20.69
CA HIS A 44 7.41 13.78 -20.75
C HIS A 44 7.43 15.31 -20.61
N TRP A 45 6.31 15.97 -20.34
CA TRP A 45 6.28 17.41 -20.10
C TRP A 45 6.98 17.82 -18.82
N ASP A 46 6.98 16.94 -17.82
CA ASP A 46 7.78 17.12 -16.62
C ASP A 46 9.10 16.36 -16.75
N ASN A 47 10.21 17.06 -16.86
CA ASN A 47 11.54 16.45 -16.99
C ASN A 47 12.61 17.24 -16.23
N ASP A 48 12.27 17.68 -15.01
CA ASP A 48 13.25 18.27 -14.10
C ASP A 48 14.40 17.27 -13.86
N PRO A 49 15.67 17.61 -14.21
CA PRO A 49 16.82 16.71 -14.07
C PRO A 49 17.01 16.22 -12.63
N GLU A 50 16.60 17.01 -11.66
CA GLU A 50 16.67 16.68 -10.25
C GLU A 50 15.37 16.01 -9.72
N ARG A 51 14.41 15.74 -10.60
CA ARG A 51 13.11 15.12 -10.26
C ARG A 51 12.40 15.82 -9.11
N GLY A 52 12.48 17.14 -9.04
CA GLY A 52 11.95 17.93 -7.95
C GLY A 52 12.70 17.81 -6.63
N ALA A 53 13.80 17.06 -6.57
CA ALA A 53 14.57 16.88 -5.34
C ALA A 53 15.22 18.20 -4.86
N ILE A 54 15.37 18.35 -3.56
CA ILE A 54 16.01 19.50 -2.92
C ILE A 54 17.13 19.04 -2.00
N ALA A 55 18.15 19.90 -1.83
CA ALA A 55 19.13 19.74 -0.79
C ALA A 55 18.50 20.04 0.58
N ILE A 56 18.95 19.36 1.62
CA ILE A 56 18.52 19.61 2.99
C ILE A 56 19.69 20.10 3.83
N SER A 57 19.48 21.21 4.52
CA SER A 57 20.35 21.68 5.58
C SER A 57 19.54 21.80 6.87
N ASN A 58 20.11 21.31 7.98
CA ASN A 58 19.40 21.19 9.25
C ASN A 58 18.10 20.37 9.15
N GLY A 59 18.18 19.19 8.54
CA GLY A 59 17.07 18.23 8.50
C GLY A 59 16.58 17.86 9.90
N ALA A 60 15.44 17.23 9.97
CA ALA A 60 14.75 16.93 11.23
C ALA A 60 15.59 16.14 12.25
N ASN A 61 16.59 15.38 11.79
CA ASN A 61 17.57 14.67 12.64
C ASN A 61 18.98 15.30 12.56
N GLY A 62 19.09 16.57 12.20
CA GLY A 62 20.37 17.29 12.08
C GLY A 62 21.16 16.97 10.82
N GLU A 63 20.53 16.34 9.83
CA GLU A 63 21.19 15.94 8.59
C GLU A 63 21.45 17.14 7.68
N ASN A 64 22.58 17.06 6.97
CA ASN A 64 22.93 18.00 5.91
C ASN A 64 23.37 17.19 4.69
N TYR A 65 22.68 17.36 3.57
CA TYR A 65 23.03 16.67 2.34
C TYR A 65 22.73 17.51 1.09
N SER A 66 23.48 17.23 0.03
CA SER A 66 23.28 17.81 -1.29
C SER A 66 21.97 17.36 -1.93
N THR A 67 21.59 18.01 -3.04
CA THR A 67 20.52 17.49 -3.92
C THR A 67 20.81 16.02 -4.26
N PRO A 68 19.83 15.12 -4.07
CA PRO A 68 20.01 13.70 -4.35
C PRO A 68 20.40 13.44 -5.81
N THR A 69 21.35 12.53 -6.00
CA THR A 69 21.64 11.91 -7.29
C THR A 69 20.79 10.67 -7.47
N TYR A 70 20.53 10.30 -8.73
CA TYR A 70 19.70 9.15 -9.08
C TYR A 70 20.54 8.07 -9.73
N LEU A 71 20.23 6.82 -9.40
CA LEU A 71 20.89 5.66 -9.97
C LEU A 71 20.31 5.31 -11.35
N LYS A 72 21.07 4.54 -12.12
CA LYS A 72 20.59 4.00 -13.41
C LYS A 72 19.68 2.80 -13.16
N GLN A 73 18.39 3.07 -13.04
CA GLN A 73 17.34 2.07 -12.77
C GLN A 73 16.35 1.90 -13.94
N GLY A 74 16.76 2.23 -15.17
CA GLY A 74 15.90 2.10 -16.35
C GLY A 74 14.93 3.25 -16.56
N TRP A 75 14.81 4.19 -15.62
CA TRP A 75 13.90 5.35 -15.69
C TRP A 75 14.63 6.63 -16.00
N SER A 76 14.00 7.47 -16.84
CA SER A 76 14.36 8.87 -17.06
C SER A 76 13.80 9.76 -15.96
N GLU A 77 14.16 11.05 -16.00
CA GLU A 77 13.62 12.07 -15.09
C GLU A 77 12.09 12.15 -15.15
N SER A 78 11.53 12.15 -16.35
CA SER A 78 10.09 12.18 -16.54
C SER A 78 9.39 10.88 -16.10
N ASP A 79 10.05 9.73 -16.18
CA ASP A 79 9.49 8.46 -15.70
C ASP A 79 9.37 8.46 -14.17
N SER A 80 10.41 8.91 -13.46
CA SER A 80 10.39 9.06 -12.00
C SER A 80 9.31 10.05 -11.55
N LEU A 81 9.26 11.26 -12.18
CA LEU A 81 8.25 12.26 -11.85
C LEU A 81 6.83 11.79 -12.17
N TRP A 82 6.65 11.08 -13.27
CA TRP A 82 5.37 10.47 -13.58
C TRP A 82 4.92 9.48 -12.50
N PHE A 83 5.83 8.62 -12.05
CA PHE A 83 5.55 7.66 -10.96
C PHE A 83 5.24 8.37 -9.64
N TYR A 84 5.96 9.47 -9.32
CA TYR A 84 5.74 10.23 -8.08
C TYR A 84 4.38 10.92 -8.05
N ASN A 85 3.87 11.36 -9.21
CA ASN A 85 2.72 12.25 -9.31
C ASN A 85 1.47 11.59 -9.93
N THR A 86 1.54 10.32 -10.36
CA THR A 86 0.37 9.64 -10.94
C THR A 86 -0.60 9.23 -9.84
N THR A 87 -1.80 9.78 -9.89
CA THR A 87 -2.89 9.48 -8.95
C THR A 87 -3.35 8.02 -9.07
N GLN A 88 -3.84 7.47 -7.98
CA GLN A 88 -4.34 6.09 -7.92
C GLN A 88 -5.74 5.99 -7.27
N GLY A 89 -6.33 7.13 -6.91
CA GLY A 89 -7.62 7.20 -6.25
C GLY A 89 -7.55 7.30 -4.72
N SER A 90 -6.43 7.76 -4.17
CA SER A 90 -6.27 7.98 -2.73
C SER A 90 -6.74 9.38 -2.35
N GLY A 91 -7.60 9.50 -1.33
CA GLY A 91 -8.12 10.78 -0.82
C GLY A 91 -8.14 10.83 0.69
N LEU A 92 -7.03 11.31 1.29
CA LEU A 92 -6.86 11.35 2.75
C LEU A 92 -7.63 12.51 3.41
N ILE A 93 -7.45 13.73 2.92
CA ILE A 93 -8.16 14.95 3.36
C ILE A 93 -8.39 15.89 2.16
N PRO A 94 -9.32 16.87 2.23
CA PRO A 94 -9.46 17.88 1.19
C PRO A 94 -8.12 18.54 0.88
N TYR A 95 -7.82 18.71 -0.40
CA TYR A 95 -6.55 19.26 -0.87
C TYR A 95 -6.27 20.65 -0.29
N ASP A 96 -7.29 21.51 -0.31
CA ASP A 96 -7.19 22.87 0.20
C ASP A 96 -6.88 22.89 1.70
N PHE A 97 -7.40 21.92 2.45
CA PHE A 97 -7.09 21.78 3.87
C PHE A 97 -5.62 21.45 4.08
N TYR A 98 -5.09 20.50 3.31
CA TYR A 98 -3.67 20.14 3.38
C TYR A 98 -2.74 21.31 3.05
N LEU A 99 -3.14 22.16 2.09
CA LEU A 99 -2.33 23.33 1.71
C LEU A 99 -2.18 24.36 2.83
N VAL A 100 -3.19 24.50 3.71
CA VAL A 100 -3.24 25.59 4.70
C VAL A 100 -3.27 25.12 6.16
N LEU A 101 -3.33 23.81 6.42
CA LEU A 101 -3.30 23.27 7.78
C LEU A 101 -2.02 23.66 8.49
N GLU A 102 -2.13 24.21 9.70
CA GLU A 102 -1.00 24.51 10.58
C GLU A 102 -0.63 23.28 11.42
N GLN A 103 0.63 23.14 11.80
CA GLN A 103 1.10 22.14 12.75
C GLN A 103 0.49 22.38 14.14
N THR A 104 0.44 21.35 14.98
CA THR A 104 0.03 21.46 16.38
C THR A 104 0.94 22.47 17.11
N ASP A 105 0.34 23.36 17.88
CA ASP A 105 1.01 24.39 18.68
C ASP A 105 1.97 25.33 17.90
N SER A 106 1.73 25.47 16.59
CA SER A 106 2.52 26.31 15.69
C SER A 106 1.62 26.97 14.65
N THR A 107 2.13 28.03 14.02
CA THR A 107 1.55 28.64 12.81
C THR A 107 2.26 28.20 11.54
N GLU A 108 3.29 27.36 11.64
CA GLU A 108 3.92 26.75 10.49
C GLU A 108 2.99 25.76 9.81
N LEU A 109 3.07 25.71 8.48
CA LEU A 109 2.22 24.79 7.72
C LEU A 109 2.58 23.34 8.00
N PHE A 110 1.57 22.48 8.07
CA PHE A 110 1.75 21.04 8.24
C PHE A 110 2.56 20.44 7.08
N ARG A 111 2.39 20.95 5.86
CA ARG A 111 3.13 20.53 4.66
C ARG A 111 4.55 21.12 4.54
N ALA A 112 5.03 21.90 5.51
CA ALA A 112 6.38 22.44 5.46
C ALA A 112 7.45 21.34 5.33
N ASN A 113 8.50 21.59 4.55
CA ASN A 113 9.50 20.59 4.19
C ASN A 113 10.18 19.93 5.42
N ASN A 114 10.48 20.71 6.46
CA ASN A 114 11.06 20.20 7.70
C ASN A 114 10.06 19.31 8.48
N ASN A 115 8.76 19.62 8.46
CA ASN A 115 7.76 18.77 9.09
C ASN A 115 7.56 17.48 8.29
N VAL A 116 7.51 17.56 6.96
CA VAL A 116 7.44 16.38 6.08
C VAL A 116 8.67 15.48 6.26
N ASP A 117 9.88 16.07 6.30
CA ASP A 117 11.14 15.37 6.53
C ASP A 117 11.22 14.72 7.93
N LYS A 118 10.59 15.31 8.94
CA LYS A 118 10.48 14.72 10.29
C LYS A 118 9.85 13.32 10.27
N TYR A 119 8.88 13.10 9.38
CA TYR A 119 8.23 11.79 9.16
C TYR A 119 8.89 11.00 8.03
N ARG A 120 10.06 11.43 7.57
CA ARG A 120 10.86 10.77 6.52
C ARG A 120 10.21 10.66 5.16
N TYR A 121 9.13 11.37 4.88
CA TYR A 121 8.73 11.64 3.52
C TYR A 121 9.75 12.56 2.84
N LEU A 122 9.80 12.54 1.52
CA LEU A 122 10.84 13.20 0.74
C LEU A 122 10.31 14.53 0.17
N PRO A 123 10.75 15.70 0.72
CA PRO A 123 10.33 17.00 0.21
C PRO A 123 10.71 17.19 -1.26
N GLN A 124 9.86 17.91 -2.02
CA GLN A 124 10.08 18.30 -3.41
C GLN A 124 9.90 19.80 -3.61
N LYS A 125 10.60 20.37 -4.59
CA LYS A 125 10.29 21.68 -5.19
C LYS A 125 9.11 21.53 -6.16
N PRO A 126 8.40 22.64 -6.49
CA PRO A 126 7.37 22.62 -7.53
C PRO A 126 7.91 22.08 -8.87
N THR A 127 7.11 21.22 -9.52
CA THR A 127 7.33 20.71 -10.87
C THR A 127 6.04 20.89 -11.69
N PHE A 128 6.04 20.52 -12.97
CA PHE A 128 4.87 20.77 -13.84
C PHE A 128 3.61 20.05 -13.33
N PHE A 129 3.72 18.78 -12.95
CA PHE A 129 2.58 18.02 -12.43
C PHE A 129 2.41 18.11 -10.90
N ASN A 130 3.31 18.78 -10.21
CA ASN A 130 3.26 19.03 -8.77
C ASN A 130 3.54 20.52 -8.46
N PRO A 131 2.67 21.45 -8.91
CA PRO A 131 2.93 22.87 -8.82
C PRO A 131 3.02 23.41 -7.39
N ASP A 132 2.41 22.73 -6.45
CA ASP A 132 2.43 23.10 -5.03
C ASP A 132 3.64 22.53 -4.26
N GLY A 133 4.51 21.75 -4.92
CA GLY A 133 5.72 21.19 -4.30
C GLY A 133 5.39 20.21 -3.17
N LEU A 134 4.39 19.36 -3.36
CA LEU A 134 4.08 18.29 -2.40
C LEU A 134 5.22 17.28 -2.34
N ALA A 135 5.36 16.58 -1.22
CA ALA A 135 6.36 15.53 -1.06
C ALA A 135 6.22 14.42 -2.11
N VAL A 136 7.29 13.67 -2.34
CA VAL A 136 7.27 12.50 -3.24
C VAL A 136 6.11 11.56 -2.87
N GLY A 137 5.27 11.25 -3.85
CA GLY A 137 4.13 10.38 -3.66
C GLY A 137 2.91 11.03 -2.98
N PHE A 138 2.94 12.33 -2.72
CA PHE A 138 1.78 13.11 -2.29
C PHE A 138 1.19 13.79 -3.52
N VAL A 139 -0.09 13.61 -3.76
CA VAL A 139 -0.75 14.05 -4.99
C VAL A 139 -2.06 14.78 -4.73
N LYS A 140 -2.47 15.54 -5.73
CA LYS A 140 -3.81 16.09 -5.84
C LYS A 140 -4.68 15.09 -6.61
N GLU A 141 -5.57 14.42 -5.90
CA GLU A 141 -6.57 13.49 -6.46
C GLU A 141 -7.91 14.21 -6.60
N THR A 142 -8.61 13.98 -7.71
CA THR A 142 -9.96 14.55 -7.91
C THR A 142 -11.00 13.44 -7.94
N TYR A 143 -11.99 13.50 -7.08
CA TYR A 143 -13.12 12.57 -7.04
C TYR A 143 -14.43 13.31 -6.81
N GLN A 144 -15.42 13.07 -7.66
CA GLN A 144 -16.75 13.72 -7.64
C GLN A 144 -16.68 15.25 -7.60
N GLY A 145 -15.72 15.84 -8.32
CA GLY A 145 -15.52 17.28 -8.42
C GLY A 145 -14.90 17.92 -7.19
N GLN A 146 -14.47 17.15 -6.21
CA GLN A 146 -13.71 17.59 -5.05
C GLN A 146 -12.26 17.12 -5.15
N ASP A 147 -11.33 18.00 -4.78
CA ASP A 147 -9.91 17.70 -4.74
C ASP A 147 -9.46 17.25 -3.34
N TYR A 148 -8.62 16.21 -3.32
CA TYR A 148 -8.07 15.62 -2.11
C TYR A 148 -6.55 15.52 -2.19
N MET A 149 -5.90 15.63 -1.06
CA MET A 149 -4.53 15.17 -0.91
C MET A 149 -4.56 13.66 -0.66
N GLY A 150 -3.81 12.91 -1.47
CA GLY A 150 -3.70 11.46 -1.37
C GLY A 150 -2.28 10.96 -1.54
N TYR A 151 -2.10 9.66 -1.37
CA TYR A 151 -0.84 8.97 -1.56
C TYR A 151 -0.79 8.24 -2.89
N THR A 152 0.42 8.15 -3.46
CA THR A 152 0.74 7.19 -4.51
C THR A 152 1.71 6.13 -3.96
N CYS A 153 1.96 5.08 -4.76
CA CYS A 153 2.97 4.06 -4.42
C CYS A 153 4.33 4.69 -4.04
N ALA A 154 4.70 5.81 -4.65
CA ALA A 154 5.98 6.47 -4.42
C ALA A 154 6.18 6.99 -2.98
N ALA A 155 5.11 7.27 -2.24
CA ALA A 155 5.21 7.71 -0.85
C ALA A 155 5.91 6.68 0.07
N CYS A 156 5.65 5.39 -0.20
CA CYS A 156 6.24 4.26 0.54
C CYS A 156 7.37 3.57 -0.24
N HIS A 157 7.42 3.77 -1.57
CA HIS A 157 8.35 3.08 -2.46
C HIS A 157 9.26 4.04 -3.24
N THR A 158 9.83 5.02 -2.54
CA THR A 158 10.97 5.81 -3.02
C THR A 158 11.92 5.99 -1.84
N GLY A 159 13.07 5.34 -1.93
CA GLY A 159 14.08 5.34 -0.88
C GLY A 159 15.11 6.47 -1.06
N GLN A 160 15.83 6.76 0.00
CA GLN A 160 17.01 7.61 -0.05
C GLN A 160 18.03 7.14 0.97
N VAL A 161 19.29 7.07 0.55
CA VAL A 161 20.45 6.86 1.42
C VAL A 161 21.38 8.07 1.33
N ASN A 162 21.96 8.47 2.45
CA ASN A 162 22.93 9.55 2.51
C ASN A 162 24.31 8.98 2.89
N PHE A 163 25.36 9.53 2.34
CA PHE A 163 26.71 9.17 2.71
C PHE A 163 27.63 10.38 2.61
N LYS A 164 28.19 10.80 3.75
CA LYS A 164 29.14 11.95 3.84
C LYS A 164 28.63 13.20 3.13
N GLY A 165 27.36 13.56 3.37
CA GLY A 165 26.73 14.74 2.80
C GLY A 165 26.27 14.60 1.35
N LYS A 166 26.46 13.47 0.72
CA LYS A 166 25.86 13.13 -0.57
C LYS A 166 24.59 12.32 -0.36
N ALA A 167 23.56 12.59 -1.14
CA ALA A 167 22.34 11.81 -1.11
C ALA A 167 22.13 11.05 -2.41
N ILE A 168 21.60 9.83 -2.31
CA ILE A 168 21.28 8.94 -3.42
C ILE A 168 19.80 8.59 -3.32
N ARG A 169 19.01 8.93 -4.35
CA ARG A 169 17.60 8.58 -4.45
C ARG A 169 17.44 7.26 -5.19
N ILE A 170 16.54 6.41 -4.69
CA ILE A 170 16.33 5.05 -5.18
C ILE A 170 14.85 4.90 -5.52
N ASP A 171 14.55 4.88 -6.82
CA ASP A 171 13.19 4.64 -7.31
C ASP A 171 12.75 3.20 -7.02
N GLY A 172 11.52 3.03 -6.56
CA GLY A 172 10.99 1.72 -6.16
C GLY A 172 11.59 1.15 -4.87
N GLY A 173 12.53 1.86 -4.23
CA GLY A 173 13.14 1.42 -2.97
C GLY A 173 12.25 1.68 -1.75
N PRO A 174 12.41 0.94 -0.65
CA PRO A 174 11.66 1.19 0.57
C PRO A 174 11.96 2.59 1.12
N SER A 175 10.91 3.34 1.43
CA SER A 175 11.05 4.62 2.12
C SER A 175 11.28 4.40 3.61
N MET A 176 11.79 5.43 4.28
CA MET A 176 11.88 5.47 5.75
C MET A 176 10.63 6.11 6.39
N ALA A 177 9.54 6.30 5.64
CA ALA A 177 8.37 7.03 6.10
C ALA A 177 7.77 6.46 7.40
N ASP A 178 7.49 7.34 8.35
CA ASP A 178 6.64 7.08 9.53
C ASP A 178 5.21 7.54 9.24
N MET A 179 4.45 6.68 8.56
CA MET A 179 3.06 6.98 8.21
C MET A 179 2.17 7.13 9.44
N VAL A 180 2.39 6.33 10.48
CA VAL A 180 1.56 6.36 11.69
C VAL A 180 1.80 7.65 12.47
N GLY A 181 3.05 8.06 12.63
CA GLY A 181 3.39 9.33 13.25
C GLY A 181 2.85 10.53 12.49
N PHE A 182 2.94 10.50 11.14
CA PHE A 182 2.37 11.54 10.27
C PHE A 182 0.85 11.67 10.42
N LEU A 183 0.11 10.55 10.38
CA LEU A 183 -1.35 10.56 10.56
C LEU A 183 -1.79 10.98 11.96
N THR A 184 -1.06 10.55 12.99
CA THR A 184 -1.32 10.98 14.38
C THR A 184 -1.10 12.50 14.55
N ALA A 185 -0.06 13.06 13.92
CA ALA A 185 0.18 14.48 13.95
C ALA A 185 -0.87 15.27 13.15
N MET A 186 -1.33 14.71 12.02
CA MET A 186 -2.41 15.29 11.22
C MET A 186 -3.73 15.34 12.01
N GLU A 187 -4.09 14.24 12.68
CA GLU A 187 -5.26 14.20 13.57
C GLU A 187 -5.22 15.31 14.59
N LYS A 188 -4.11 15.41 15.36
CA LYS A 188 -3.95 16.47 16.37
C LYS A 188 -4.03 17.88 15.79
N SER A 189 -3.45 18.09 14.61
CA SER A 189 -3.50 19.38 13.92
C SER A 189 -4.92 19.75 13.48
N LEU A 190 -5.68 18.79 12.95
CA LEU A 190 -7.09 18.99 12.59
C LEU A 190 -7.96 19.24 13.81
N GLU A 191 -7.78 18.47 14.88
CA GLU A 191 -8.51 18.65 16.13
C GLU A 191 -8.23 20.01 16.76
N GLN A 192 -6.96 20.40 16.85
CA GLN A 192 -6.61 21.72 17.39
C GLN A 192 -7.14 22.85 16.50
N THR A 193 -7.11 22.70 15.18
CA THR A 193 -7.71 23.66 14.25
C THR A 193 -9.23 23.76 14.44
N ARG A 194 -9.92 22.66 14.73
CA ARG A 194 -11.36 22.65 15.04
C ARG A 194 -11.66 23.30 16.39
N ASP A 195 -10.83 23.07 17.40
CA ASP A 195 -11.16 23.40 18.80
C ASP A 195 -10.61 24.78 19.24
N ASP A 196 -9.46 25.22 18.69
CA ASP A 196 -8.88 26.55 18.94
C ASP A 196 -9.50 27.61 18.02
N ALA A 197 -10.14 28.64 18.61
CA ALA A 197 -10.84 29.66 17.86
C ALA A 197 -9.94 30.47 16.91
N GLN A 198 -8.68 30.77 17.32
CA GLN A 198 -7.78 31.58 16.52
C GLN A 198 -7.21 30.75 15.34
N LYS A 199 -6.84 29.50 15.57
CA LYS A 199 -6.42 28.62 14.48
C LYS A 199 -7.56 28.39 13.48
N ARG A 200 -8.75 28.15 13.97
CA ARG A 200 -9.96 27.95 13.14
C ARG A 200 -10.24 29.15 12.26
N GLU A 201 -10.17 30.38 12.83
CA GLU A 201 -10.38 31.61 12.05
C GLU A 201 -9.34 31.76 10.93
N ARG A 202 -8.04 31.57 11.26
CA ARG A 202 -6.97 31.61 10.24
C ARG A 202 -7.16 30.54 9.15
N PHE A 203 -7.49 29.33 9.55
CA PHE A 203 -7.73 28.22 8.66
C PHE A 203 -8.89 28.48 7.69
N VAL A 204 -10.05 28.87 8.21
CA VAL A 204 -11.24 29.19 7.40
C VAL A 204 -10.93 30.32 6.42
N LYS A 205 -10.29 31.39 6.89
CA LYS A 205 -9.89 32.52 6.03
C LYS A 205 -8.93 32.08 4.93
N ALA A 206 -7.97 31.22 5.26
CA ALA A 206 -6.99 30.73 4.28
C ALA A 206 -7.65 29.80 3.23
N VAL A 207 -8.54 28.88 3.65
CA VAL A 207 -9.30 28.02 2.73
C VAL A 207 -10.16 28.84 1.78
N LEU A 208 -10.94 29.81 2.30
CA LEU A 208 -11.80 30.66 1.47
C LEU A 208 -11.04 31.62 0.55
N ALA A 209 -9.75 31.86 0.79
CA ALA A 209 -8.88 32.65 -0.07
C ALA A 209 -8.34 31.85 -1.28
N LEU A 210 -8.44 30.53 -1.27
CA LEU A 210 -8.04 29.67 -2.39
C LEU A 210 -9.12 29.69 -3.48
N ASN A 211 -8.71 29.42 -4.71
CA ASN A 211 -9.65 29.22 -5.83
C ASN A 211 -10.23 27.80 -5.78
N ASN A 212 -11.30 27.61 -5.02
CA ASN A 212 -11.90 26.33 -4.71
C ASN A 212 -13.45 26.34 -4.71
N ASN A 213 -14.06 25.24 -4.27
CA ASN A 213 -15.52 25.08 -4.25
C ASN A 213 -16.19 25.60 -2.96
N TYR A 214 -15.42 26.04 -1.95
CA TYR A 214 -15.99 26.58 -0.71
C TYR A 214 -16.40 28.05 -0.90
N SER A 215 -17.65 28.33 -0.56
CA SER A 215 -18.22 29.68 -0.68
C SER A 215 -18.53 30.34 0.67
N LYS A 216 -18.61 29.54 1.74
CA LYS A 216 -19.01 29.98 3.09
C LYS A 216 -18.22 29.27 4.18
N GLU A 217 -18.07 29.96 5.30
CA GLU A 217 -17.44 29.44 6.50
C GLU A 217 -18.09 28.13 6.99
N ASP A 218 -19.43 28.05 7.03
CA ASP A 218 -20.14 26.86 7.51
C ASP A 218 -19.82 25.59 6.69
N GLU A 219 -19.55 25.72 5.40
CA GLU A 219 -19.15 24.61 4.54
C GLU A 219 -17.78 24.11 4.93
N VAL A 220 -16.81 25.02 5.16
CA VAL A 220 -15.46 24.70 5.61
C VAL A 220 -15.49 24.03 6.99
N LEU A 221 -16.26 24.57 7.92
CA LEU A 221 -16.36 24.05 9.29
C LEU A 221 -17.01 22.65 9.32
N LYS A 222 -18.04 22.45 8.52
CA LYS A 222 -18.68 21.12 8.37
C LYS A 222 -17.68 20.06 7.87
N ASP A 223 -16.92 20.41 6.85
CA ASP A 223 -15.92 19.50 6.28
C ASP A 223 -14.71 19.34 7.21
N LEU A 224 -14.28 20.38 7.91
CA LEU A 224 -13.24 20.28 8.93
C LEU A 224 -13.63 19.26 10.02
N LYS A 225 -14.86 19.33 10.52
CA LYS A 225 -15.36 18.34 11.48
C LYS A 225 -15.35 16.94 10.86
N LYS A 226 -15.92 16.76 9.66
CA LYS A 226 -15.99 15.46 8.97
C LYS A 226 -14.60 14.83 8.82
N TRP A 227 -13.64 15.58 8.31
CA TRP A 227 -12.31 15.03 8.02
C TRP A 227 -11.46 14.85 9.28
N SER A 228 -11.62 15.71 10.30
CA SER A 228 -11.05 15.47 11.62
C SER A 228 -11.55 14.14 12.21
N ASP A 229 -12.87 13.91 12.14
CA ASP A 229 -13.47 12.66 12.62
C ASP A 229 -13.04 11.44 11.80
N THR A 230 -12.88 11.57 10.48
CA THR A 230 -12.44 10.47 9.59
C THR A 230 -10.98 10.07 9.88
N VAL A 231 -10.06 11.03 10.03
CA VAL A 231 -8.66 10.74 10.35
C VAL A 231 -8.55 10.13 11.76
N ARG A 232 -9.28 10.67 12.73
CA ARG A 232 -9.37 10.11 14.09
C ARG A 232 -9.91 8.68 14.08
N LEU A 233 -10.96 8.42 13.33
CA LEU A 233 -11.52 7.05 13.17
C LEU A 233 -10.46 6.10 12.64
N TYR A 234 -9.78 6.46 11.56
CA TYR A 234 -8.73 5.64 10.95
C TYR A 234 -7.62 5.29 11.97
N ASN A 235 -7.15 6.27 12.74
CA ASN A 235 -6.14 6.05 13.77
C ASN A 235 -6.67 5.20 14.93
N THR A 236 -7.92 5.42 15.35
CA THR A 236 -8.56 4.66 16.44
C THR A 236 -8.73 3.19 16.05
N VAL A 237 -9.25 2.91 14.86
CA VAL A 237 -9.47 1.55 14.35
C VAL A 237 -8.14 0.81 14.20
N ASN A 238 -7.12 1.51 13.74
CA ASN A 238 -5.80 0.94 13.46
C ASN A 238 -4.77 1.21 14.57
N HIS A 239 -5.22 1.45 15.79
CA HIS A 239 -4.32 1.56 16.94
C HIS A 239 -3.62 0.22 17.19
N SER A 240 -2.31 0.27 17.42
CA SER A 240 -1.48 -0.88 17.81
C SER A 240 -0.74 -0.59 19.10
N HIS A 241 -0.52 -1.64 19.89
CA HIS A 241 0.36 -1.56 21.07
C HIS A 241 1.85 -1.47 20.66
N LEU A 242 2.17 -1.91 19.43
CA LEU A 242 3.51 -1.78 18.87
C LEU A 242 3.70 -0.39 18.26
N ASP A 243 4.79 0.25 18.61
CA ASP A 243 5.27 1.41 17.89
C ASP A 243 6.00 0.96 16.63
N TYR A 244 5.52 1.38 15.46
CA TYR A 244 6.13 0.95 14.21
C TYR A 244 7.45 1.67 13.94
N GLY A 245 7.57 2.93 14.37
CA GLY A 245 8.70 3.79 14.03
C GLY A 245 8.79 4.03 12.51
N TYR A 246 10.00 4.09 12.01
CA TYR A 246 10.30 4.46 10.64
C TYR A 246 10.43 3.26 9.70
N GLY A 247 9.98 3.43 8.45
CA GLY A 247 10.18 2.47 7.35
C GLY A 247 9.32 1.22 7.41
N ARG A 248 8.28 1.19 8.23
CA ARG A 248 7.43 0.02 8.46
C ARG A 248 5.96 0.36 8.58
N LEU A 249 5.11 -0.58 8.18
CA LEU A 249 3.66 -0.49 8.35
C LEU A 249 3.06 -1.90 8.40
N ASP A 250 2.06 -2.13 9.25
CA ASP A 250 1.16 -3.26 9.09
C ASP A 250 0.09 -2.92 8.04
N ALA A 251 0.47 -3.03 6.76
CA ALA A 251 -0.41 -2.71 5.66
C ALA A 251 -1.61 -3.65 5.62
N PHE A 252 -1.40 -4.96 5.87
CA PHE A 252 -2.49 -5.95 5.83
C PHE A 252 -3.53 -5.71 6.91
N GLY A 253 -3.14 -5.56 8.16
CA GLY A 253 -4.06 -5.28 9.24
C GLY A 253 -4.90 -4.02 8.97
N ARG A 254 -4.29 -2.98 8.42
CA ARG A 254 -4.98 -1.72 8.07
C ARG A 254 -5.92 -1.87 6.88
N ILE A 255 -5.51 -2.57 5.83
CA ILE A 255 -6.37 -2.89 4.67
C ILE A 255 -7.57 -3.75 5.14
N TYR A 256 -7.31 -4.75 5.99
CA TYR A 256 -8.35 -5.62 6.54
C TYR A 256 -9.38 -4.83 7.34
N ASN A 257 -8.94 -3.96 8.24
CA ASN A 257 -9.84 -3.13 9.04
C ASN A 257 -10.66 -2.19 8.16
N ARG A 258 -10.06 -1.62 7.12
CA ARG A 258 -10.77 -0.75 6.18
C ARG A 258 -11.89 -1.47 5.44
N VAL A 259 -11.65 -2.72 5.03
CA VAL A 259 -12.69 -3.56 4.41
C VAL A 259 -13.77 -3.92 5.42
N LEU A 260 -13.41 -4.32 6.64
CA LEU A 260 -14.40 -4.66 7.69
C LEU A 260 -15.31 -3.48 8.01
N GLU A 261 -14.77 -2.27 8.08
CA GLU A 261 -15.51 -1.04 8.32
C GLU A 261 -16.64 -0.82 7.28
N HIS A 262 -16.39 -1.19 6.02
CA HIS A 262 -17.33 -1.00 4.92
C HIS A 262 -18.17 -2.25 4.60
N MET A 263 -17.92 -3.37 5.25
CA MET A 263 -18.63 -4.62 4.97
C MET A 263 -19.60 -5.04 6.06
N ILE A 264 -19.29 -4.78 7.33
CA ILE A 264 -20.20 -5.10 8.44
C ILE A 264 -21.56 -4.40 8.24
N ASN A 265 -22.65 -5.13 8.42
CA ASN A 265 -23.99 -4.53 8.42
C ASN A 265 -24.48 -4.22 9.85
N LYS A 266 -25.53 -3.41 9.96
CA LYS A 266 -26.06 -2.96 11.25
C LYS A 266 -26.51 -4.12 12.16
N ALA A 267 -27.11 -5.17 11.60
CA ALA A 267 -27.55 -6.34 12.38
C ALA A 267 -26.36 -7.10 12.98
N GLN A 268 -25.29 -7.27 12.21
CA GLN A 268 -24.06 -7.91 12.70
C GLN A 268 -23.33 -7.02 13.71
N LEU A 269 -23.30 -5.70 13.48
CA LEU A 269 -22.74 -4.75 14.44
C LEU A 269 -23.52 -4.75 15.77
N LYS A 270 -24.87 -4.73 15.72
CA LYS A 270 -25.71 -4.87 16.92
C LYS A 270 -25.35 -6.14 17.71
N LEU A 271 -25.21 -7.26 17.00
CA LEU A 271 -24.82 -8.53 17.60
C LEU A 271 -23.44 -8.44 18.25
N ALA A 272 -22.45 -7.86 17.57
CA ALA A 272 -21.12 -7.67 18.11
C ALA A 272 -21.12 -6.85 19.39
N LEU A 273 -21.81 -5.70 19.39
CA LEU A 273 -21.90 -4.80 20.55
C LEU A 273 -22.56 -5.46 21.76
N LEU A 274 -23.61 -6.27 21.55
CA LEU A 274 -24.31 -6.98 22.63
C LEU A 274 -23.51 -8.15 23.23
N GLN A 275 -22.47 -8.63 22.55
CA GLN A 275 -21.64 -9.76 23.00
C GLN A 275 -20.39 -9.34 23.77
N ILE A 276 -20.06 -8.04 23.81
CA ILE A 276 -18.86 -7.56 24.47
C ILE A 276 -19.03 -7.64 25.98
N THR A 277 -18.04 -8.28 26.64
CA THR A 277 -18.00 -8.41 28.09
C THR A 277 -16.78 -7.70 28.69
N ASN A 278 -16.90 -7.36 29.95
CA ASN A 278 -15.76 -6.94 30.77
C ASN A 278 -14.98 -8.17 31.30
N PRO A 279 -13.85 -8.00 32.02
CA PRO A 279 -13.09 -9.13 32.59
C PRO A 279 -13.86 -10.01 33.60
N GLU A 280 -15.02 -9.54 34.06
CA GLU A 280 -15.91 -10.27 34.97
C GLU A 280 -17.03 -10.99 34.20
N ASP A 281 -16.92 -11.16 32.87
CA ASP A 281 -17.91 -11.75 31.97
C ASP A 281 -19.28 -11.04 31.96
N LYS A 282 -19.35 -9.78 32.42
CA LYS A 282 -20.57 -8.98 32.36
C LYS A 282 -20.60 -8.17 31.09
N ARG A 283 -21.75 -8.17 30.43
CA ARG A 283 -21.96 -7.30 29.24
C ARG A 283 -21.72 -5.84 29.59
N ILE A 284 -20.97 -5.15 28.75
CA ILE A 284 -20.67 -3.71 28.91
C ILE A 284 -21.78 -2.82 28.34
N LEU A 285 -22.64 -3.36 27.49
CA LEU A 285 -23.74 -2.66 26.84
C LEU A 285 -25.04 -3.44 26.97
N ASN A 286 -26.16 -2.73 27.25
CA ASN A 286 -27.49 -3.30 27.19
C ASN A 286 -28.17 -2.98 25.84
N GLU A 287 -29.33 -3.60 25.57
CA GLU A 287 -30.05 -3.41 24.30
C GLU A 287 -30.48 -1.96 24.08
N GLU A 288 -30.96 -1.27 25.13
CA GLU A 288 -31.40 0.13 25.01
C GLU A 288 -30.26 1.06 24.61
N GLN A 289 -29.07 0.87 25.18
CA GLN A 289 -27.86 1.63 24.83
C GLN A 289 -27.41 1.34 23.39
N VAL A 290 -27.40 0.06 22.99
CA VAL A 290 -27.01 -0.33 21.63
C VAL A 290 -28.00 0.23 20.61
N ASP A 291 -29.31 0.15 20.87
CA ASP A 291 -30.33 0.72 19.99
C ASP A 291 -30.22 2.25 19.88
N ALA A 292 -29.91 2.92 20.99
CA ALA A 292 -29.64 4.36 20.98
C ALA A 292 -28.41 4.70 20.11
N VAL A 293 -27.30 3.97 20.29
CA VAL A 293 -26.07 4.15 19.51
C VAL A 293 -26.31 3.92 18.02
N LEU A 294 -27.10 2.92 17.65
CA LEU A 294 -27.36 2.54 16.26
C LEU A 294 -28.58 3.25 15.61
N THR A 295 -29.25 4.16 16.32
CA THR A 295 -30.34 4.93 15.76
C THR A 295 -29.90 5.76 14.56
N GLY A 296 -30.58 5.61 13.40
CA GLY A 296 -30.29 6.31 12.16
C GLY A 296 -29.04 5.82 11.41
N ILE A 297 -28.41 4.74 11.86
CA ILE A 297 -27.32 4.08 11.14
C ILE A 297 -27.89 3.23 9.99
N ASN A 298 -27.19 3.22 8.86
CA ASN A 298 -27.54 2.47 7.66
C ASN A 298 -27.60 0.96 7.95
N GLU A 299 -28.58 0.28 7.37
CA GLU A 299 -28.84 -1.14 7.63
C GLU A 299 -27.78 -2.06 6.98
N THR A 300 -27.24 -1.70 5.83
CA THR A 300 -26.45 -2.58 4.96
C THR A 300 -24.96 -2.27 4.91
N ILE A 301 -24.59 -1.00 4.78
CA ILE A 301 -23.20 -0.54 4.76
C ILE A 301 -23.10 0.69 5.65
N ILE A 302 -22.21 0.67 6.59
CA ILE A 302 -22.06 1.74 7.59
C ILE A 302 -21.09 2.82 7.07
N GLY A 303 -19.83 2.47 6.80
CA GLY A 303 -18.82 3.39 6.28
C GLY A 303 -18.32 4.43 7.31
N ASP A 304 -17.30 5.20 6.89
CA ASP A 304 -16.50 6.08 7.76
C ASP A 304 -17.32 7.02 8.64
N VAL A 305 -18.20 7.81 8.01
CA VAL A 305 -18.94 8.88 8.70
C VAL A 305 -19.85 8.31 9.78
N GLN A 306 -20.47 7.17 9.51
CA GLN A 306 -21.38 6.55 10.47
C GLN A 306 -20.61 5.79 11.56
N PHE A 307 -19.44 5.20 11.25
CA PHE A 307 -18.59 4.63 12.29
C PHE A 307 -18.04 5.69 13.24
N ALA A 308 -17.60 6.84 12.73
CA ALA A 308 -17.20 7.96 13.58
C ALA A 308 -18.33 8.39 14.52
N LEU A 309 -19.56 8.50 14.01
CA LEU A 309 -20.74 8.80 14.81
C LEU A 309 -21.03 7.72 15.88
N ILE A 310 -20.84 6.44 15.55
CA ILE A 310 -21.01 5.33 16.51
C ILE A 310 -20.00 5.45 17.65
N ILE A 311 -18.74 5.73 17.34
CA ILE A 311 -17.67 5.91 18.34
C ILE A 311 -17.99 7.10 19.25
N ASP A 312 -18.40 8.23 18.69
CA ASP A 312 -18.80 9.42 19.47
C ASP A 312 -19.97 9.11 20.43
N ARG A 313 -20.98 8.38 19.96
CA ARG A 313 -22.14 7.97 20.77
C ARG A 313 -21.75 6.98 21.87
N LEU A 314 -20.83 6.06 21.60
CA LEU A 314 -20.32 5.12 22.60
C LEU A 314 -19.56 5.84 23.72
N ALA A 315 -18.82 6.90 23.38
CA ALA A 315 -18.09 7.72 24.36
C ALA A 315 -18.97 8.72 25.11
N SER A 316 -20.09 9.15 24.53
CA SER A 316 -20.98 10.17 25.10
C SER A 316 -21.73 9.67 26.35
N LYS A 317 -21.87 10.56 27.33
CA LYS A 317 -22.72 10.35 28.52
C LYS A 317 -24.11 11.00 28.41
N GLU A 318 -24.43 11.54 27.25
CA GLU A 318 -25.68 12.24 27.02
C GLU A 318 -26.84 11.30 26.74
N GLY A 319 -27.98 11.57 27.33
CA GLY A 319 -29.23 10.83 27.08
C GLY A 319 -29.09 9.32 27.41
N LYS A 320 -29.31 8.48 26.40
CA LYS A 320 -29.24 7.00 26.53
C LYS A 320 -27.89 6.40 26.11
N TYR A 321 -26.91 7.23 25.79
CA TYR A 321 -25.59 6.75 25.39
C TYR A 321 -24.80 6.20 26.58
N PRO A 322 -23.93 5.18 26.36
CA PRO A 322 -23.34 4.42 27.46
C PRO A 322 -22.21 5.12 28.23
N GLY A 323 -21.57 6.12 27.63
CA GLY A 323 -20.41 6.79 28.24
C GLY A 323 -19.21 5.86 28.50
N LEU A 324 -18.87 5.02 27.52
CA LEU A 324 -17.82 4.02 27.68
C LEU A 324 -16.46 4.67 27.99
N SER A 325 -15.74 4.01 28.92
CA SER A 325 -14.32 4.34 29.16
C SER A 325 -13.45 4.03 27.93
N GLN A 326 -12.26 4.62 27.84
CA GLN A 326 -11.30 4.31 26.77
C GLN A 326 -11.01 2.80 26.69
N ARG A 327 -10.88 2.12 27.84
CA ARG A 327 -10.65 0.67 27.91
C ARG A 327 -11.82 -0.10 27.28
N ASP A 328 -13.06 0.31 27.52
CA ASP A 328 -14.22 -0.37 26.97
C ASP A 328 -14.42 -0.04 25.49
N GLN A 329 -14.04 1.15 25.04
CA GLN A 329 -13.98 1.49 23.61
C GLN A 329 -12.94 0.63 22.86
N LEU A 330 -11.78 0.31 23.48
CA LEU A 330 -10.81 -0.63 22.90
C LEU A 330 -11.42 -2.04 22.78
N ARG A 331 -12.20 -2.52 23.78
CA ARG A 331 -12.91 -3.81 23.65
C ARG A 331 -13.93 -3.81 22.50
N VAL A 332 -14.63 -2.68 22.30
CA VAL A 332 -15.52 -2.54 21.15
C VAL A 332 -14.74 -2.66 19.86
N ARG A 333 -13.61 -1.96 19.74
CA ARG A 333 -12.73 -2.06 18.58
C ARG A 333 -12.30 -3.51 18.31
N GLU A 334 -11.80 -4.21 19.31
CA GLU A 334 -11.32 -5.59 19.21
C GLU A 334 -12.43 -6.60 18.86
N ALA A 335 -13.67 -6.32 19.20
CA ALA A 335 -14.81 -7.15 18.83
C ALA A 335 -15.17 -7.06 17.34
N ILE A 336 -14.82 -5.95 16.69
CA ILE A 336 -15.19 -5.63 15.30
C ILE A 336 -13.98 -5.75 14.37
N PHE A 337 -12.84 -5.22 14.78
CA PHE A 337 -11.61 -5.06 14.03
C PHE A 337 -10.48 -5.91 14.60
N ASN A 338 -9.39 -6.05 13.87
CA ASN A 338 -8.19 -6.74 14.34
C ASN A 338 -7.09 -5.70 14.61
N GLU A 339 -6.30 -5.93 15.66
CA GLU A 339 -5.17 -5.06 15.93
C GLU A 339 -4.08 -5.24 14.86
N PRO A 340 -3.62 -4.18 14.18
CA PRO A 340 -2.53 -4.28 13.23
C PRO A 340 -1.18 -4.28 13.96
N ASP A 341 -0.75 -5.45 14.44
CA ASP A 341 0.41 -5.65 15.31
C ASP A 341 1.60 -6.35 14.62
N ALA A 342 1.57 -6.42 13.29
CA ALA A 342 2.62 -7.05 12.47
C ALA A 342 3.26 -6.05 11.48
N PRO A 343 3.98 -5.02 11.96
CA PRO A 343 4.60 -4.05 11.08
C PRO A 343 5.72 -4.68 10.25
N VAL A 344 5.66 -4.50 8.93
CA VAL A 344 6.66 -4.96 7.98
C VAL A 344 7.29 -3.80 7.20
N SER A 345 8.53 -3.99 6.77
CA SER A 345 9.23 -3.04 5.90
C SER A 345 8.50 -2.89 4.58
N TYR A 346 8.51 -1.69 4.00
CA TYR A 346 8.02 -1.49 2.65
C TYR A 346 8.84 -2.32 1.67
N PRO A 347 8.22 -3.21 0.87
CA PRO A 347 8.98 -4.02 -0.08
C PRO A 347 9.48 -3.18 -1.25
N PHE A 348 10.61 -3.53 -1.84
CA PHE A 348 11.06 -2.90 -3.08
C PHE A 348 10.16 -3.30 -4.27
N LEU A 349 10.10 -2.45 -5.30
CA LEU A 349 9.21 -2.62 -6.46
C LEU A 349 9.91 -3.16 -7.72
N TRP A 350 11.23 -3.08 -7.83
CA TRP A 350 11.90 -3.76 -8.94
C TRP A 350 11.63 -5.27 -8.88
N ASP A 351 11.46 -5.89 -10.03
CA ASP A 351 11.03 -7.28 -10.21
C ASP A 351 9.59 -7.62 -9.77
N ILE A 352 8.78 -6.64 -9.28
CA ILE A 352 7.42 -6.95 -8.84
C ILE A 352 6.55 -7.46 -9.99
N THR A 353 6.69 -6.89 -11.19
CA THR A 353 5.98 -7.27 -12.41
C THR A 353 6.51 -8.55 -13.06
N HIS A 354 7.67 -9.00 -12.63
CA HIS A 354 8.32 -10.23 -13.07
C HIS A 354 8.18 -11.39 -12.05
N SER A 355 7.52 -11.14 -10.92
CA SER A 355 7.29 -12.16 -9.88
C SER A 355 5.94 -12.83 -10.06
N ASP A 356 5.86 -14.14 -9.90
CA ASP A 356 4.60 -14.90 -9.97
C ASP A 356 3.68 -14.63 -8.77
N TYR A 357 4.26 -14.45 -7.58
CA TYR A 357 3.57 -14.04 -6.36
C TYR A 357 4.31 -12.90 -5.68
N VAL A 358 3.57 -12.00 -5.06
CA VAL A 358 4.11 -10.84 -4.35
C VAL A 358 3.60 -10.76 -2.91
N GLN A 359 4.07 -9.74 -2.16
CA GLN A 359 3.99 -9.62 -0.71
C GLN A 359 4.95 -10.57 0.03
N TRP A 360 5.17 -10.31 1.32
CA TRP A 360 6.13 -11.06 2.13
C TRP A 360 5.80 -12.55 2.24
N ASN A 361 4.51 -12.90 2.32
CA ASN A 361 4.01 -14.27 2.42
C ASN A 361 3.40 -14.79 1.11
N ALA A 362 3.68 -14.15 -0.01
CA ALA A 362 3.15 -14.54 -1.33
C ALA A 362 1.61 -14.62 -1.37
N LEU A 363 0.91 -13.70 -0.68
CA LEU A 363 -0.56 -13.63 -0.66
C LEU A 363 -1.13 -13.33 -2.05
N ALA A 364 -0.52 -12.41 -2.79
CA ALA A 364 -1.07 -11.91 -4.04
C ALA A 364 -0.41 -12.59 -5.24
N ALA A 365 -1.19 -13.35 -6.00
CA ALA A 365 -0.78 -13.89 -7.30
C ALA A 365 -0.76 -12.78 -8.36
N ASN A 366 0.27 -12.78 -9.20
CA ASN A 366 0.43 -11.81 -10.28
C ASN A 366 -0.07 -12.32 -11.65
N ALA A 367 -0.63 -13.52 -11.75
CA ALA A 367 -1.14 -14.04 -13.00
C ALA A 367 -2.42 -13.32 -13.46
N GLY A 368 -2.57 -13.12 -14.77
CA GLY A 368 -3.76 -12.51 -15.37
C GLY A 368 -4.06 -11.11 -14.85
N VAL A 369 -5.23 -10.92 -14.24
CA VAL A 369 -5.64 -9.62 -13.62
C VAL A 369 -5.20 -9.47 -12.16
N GLY A 370 -4.34 -10.36 -11.67
CA GLY A 370 -3.83 -10.35 -10.30
C GLY A 370 -3.22 -9.02 -9.85
N PRO A 371 -2.33 -8.38 -10.65
CA PRO A 371 -1.75 -7.08 -10.31
C PRO A 371 -2.80 -6.01 -10.03
N LEU A 372 -3.87 -5.99 -10.82
CA LEU A 372 -4.94 -5.01 -10.65
C LEU A 372 -5.73 -5.25 -9.36
N GLY A 373 -6.02 -6.51 -9.02
CA GLY A 373 -6.66 -6.87 -7.75
C GLY A 373 -5.80 -6.48 -6.54
N ARG A 374 -4.50 -6.78 -6.60
CA ARG A 374 -3.52 -6.39 -5.58
C ARG A 374 -3.48 -4.88 -5.38
N ASN A 375 -3.27 -4.12 -6.47
CA ASN A 375 -3.15 -2.67 -6.41
C ASN A 375 -4.47 -2.02 -5.94
N THR A 376 -5.63 -2.58 -6.31
CA THR A 376 -6.94 -2.15 -5.79
C THR A 376 -7.01 -2.35 -4.27
N GLY A 377 -6.55 -3.49 -3.75
CA GLY A 377 -6.48 -3.74 -2.31
C GLY A 377 -5.59 -2.74 -1.57
N GLU A 378 -4.44 -2.39 -2.14
CA GLU A 378 -3.54 -1.37 -1.60
C GLU A 378 -4.24 -0.01 -1.49
N VAL A 379 -4.93 0.44 -2.55
CA VAL A 379 -5.63 1.75 -2.53
C VAL A 379 -6.80 1.76 -1.54
N ILE A 380 -7.51 0.64 -1.38
CA ILE A 380 -8.52 0.51 -0.30
C ILE A 380 -7.90 0.86 1.05
N GLY A 381 -6.71 0.33 1.34
CA GLY A 381 -6.01 0.57 2.61
C GLY A 381 -5.36 1.94 2.75
N VAL A 382 -4.90 2.55 1.64
CA VAL A 382 -4.28 3.87 1.63
C VAL A 382 -5.25 4.95 1.12
N PHE A 383 -6.36 5.10 1.84
CA PHE A 383 -7.32 6.19 1.74
C PHE A 383 -8.15 6.25 0.46
N GLY A 384 -8.40 5.12 -0.22
CA GLY A 384 -9.46 5.09 -1.23
C GLY A 384 -10.78 5.55 -0.62
N ILE A 385 -11.48 6.47 -1.29
CA ILE A 385 -12.83 6.89 -0.88
C ILE A 385 -13.81 5.81 -1.35
N LEU A 386 -14.46 5.15 -0.40
CA LEU A 386 -15.31 3.98 -0.64
C LEU A 386 -16.78 4.38 -0.53
N ASP A 387 -17.38 4.82 -1.62
CA ASP A 387 -18.81 5.15 -1.72
C ASP A 387 -19.68 3.90 -1.95
N TRP A 388 -19.34 2.81 -1.27
CA TRP A 388 -20.04 1.55 -1.40
C TRP A 388 -21.48 1.65 -0.88
N LYS A 389 -22.43 1.15 -1.67
CA LYS A 389 -23.85 1.21 -1.34
C LYS A 389 -24.53 -0.10 -1.69
N ALA A 390 -25.44 -0.55 -0.84
CA ALA A 390 -26.32 -1.63 -1.20
C ALA A 390 -27.35 -1.15 -2.23
N GLN A 391 -27.54 -1.91 -3.28
CA GLN A 391 -28.58 -1.72 -4.28
C GLN A 391 -29.56 -2.87 -4.21
N GLU A 392 -30.86 -2.57 -4.37
CA GLU A 392 -31.85 -3.63 -4.58
C GLU A 392 -31.50 -4.39 -5.86
N SER A 393 -31.50 -5.71 -5.75
CA SER A 393 -31.23 -6.59 -6.88
C SER A 393 -32.28 -6.39 -7.97
N ARG A 394 -31.88 -5.66 -9.02
CA ARG A 394 -32.67 -5.59 -10.25
C ARG A 394 -32.50 -6.90 -11.03
N PHE A 395 -33.54 -7.28 -11.81
CA PHE A 395 -33.60 -8.46 -12.67
C PHE A 395 -32.23 -8.89 -13.21
N SER A 396 -31.82 -10.11 -12.90
CA SER A 396 -30.60 -10.72 -13.41
C SER A 396 -30.95 -11.84 -14.40
N LEU A 397 -30.48 -11.72 -15.63
CA LEU A 397 -30.65 -12.74 -16.67
C LEU A 397 -29.95 -14.07 -16.28
N SER A 398 -28.82 -13.97 -15.55
CA SER A 398 -28.12 -15.14 -15.04
C SER A 398 -28.94 -15.90 -13.98
N ALA A 399 -29.59 -15.18 -13.06
CA ALA A 399 -30.46 -15.79 -12.06
C ALA A 399 -31.68 -16.51 -12.69
N LEU A 400 -32.16 -16.01 -13.83
CA LEU A 400 -33.23 -16.66 -14.59
C LEU A 400 -32.77 -17.98 -15.26
N ILE A 401 -31.50 -18.01 -15.69
CA ILE A 401 -30.92 -19.19 -16.37
C ILE A 401 -30.44 -20.21 -15.35
N THR A 402 -29.84 -19.80 -14.23
CA THR A 402 -29.26 -20.72 -13.24
C THR A 402 -30.24 -21.15 -12.16
N GLY A 403 -31.42 -20.54 -12.08
CA GLY A 403 -32.41 -20.83 -11.01
C GLY A 403 -31.99 -20.34 -9.62
N GLU A 404 -30.89 -19.57 -9.50
CA GLU A 404 -30.44 -18.99 -8.24
C GLU A 404 -31.46 -17.95 -7.72
N LYS A 405 -31.84 -18.07 -6.44
CA LYS A 405 -32.67 -17.06 -5.80
C LYS A 405 -31.93 -15.73 -5.82
N SER A 406 -32.51 -14.72 -6.46
CA SER A 406 -31.99 -13.35 -6.47
C SER A 406 -31.67 -12.90 -5.04
N LYS A 407 -30.41 -12.50 -4.78
CA LYS A 407 -30.06 -11.86 -3.52
C LYS A 407 -30.88 -10.57 -3.37
N LYS A 408 -31.41 -10.31 -2.18
CA LYS A 408 -32.19 -9.09 -1.92
C LYS A 408 -31.42 -7.80 -2.20
N HIS A 409 -30.08 -7.83 -2.07
CA HIS A 409 -29.21 -6.68 -2.29
C HIS A 409 -27.90 -7.11 -2.97
N THR A 410 -27.43 -6.27 -3.88
CA THR A 410 -26.07 -6.29 -4.42
C THR A 410 -25.32 -5.06 -3.93
N ILE A 411 -23.99 -5.09 -3.91
CA ILE A 411 -23.18 -3.93 -3.54
C ILE A 411 -22.74 -3.22 -4.82
N ASP A 412 -22.95 -1.91 -4.86
CA ASP A 412 -22.31 -1.01 -5.82
C ASP A 412 -20.97 -0.57 -5.19
N PHE A 413 -19.86 -1.06 -5.74
CA PHE A 413 -18.51 -0.81 -5.25
C PHE A 413 -17.92 0.51 -5.77
N LYS A 414 -18.74 1.54 -5.95
CA LYS A 414 -18.23 2.85 -6.35
C LYS A 414 -17.16 3.34 -5.40
N SER A 415 -16.06 3.81 -5.97
CA SER A 415 -14.93 4.32 -5.20
C SER A 415 -14.13 5.32 -6.04
N SER A 416 -13.21 6.02 -5.40
CA SER A 416 -12.24 6.88 -6.06
C SER A 416 -11.11 6.11 -6.76
N ILE A 417 -11.02 4.79 -6.59
CA ILE A 417 -9.93 3.97 -7.11
C ILE A 417 -9.81 4.10 -8.63
N ASP A 418 -8.67 4.61 -9.11
CA ASP A 418 -8.39 4.77 -10.54
C ASP A 418 -7.72 3.52 -11.12
N LEU A 419 -8.55 2.56 -11.54
CA LEU A 419 -8.10 1.30 -12.13
C LEU A 419 -7.24 1.51 -13.38
N THR A 420 -7.50 2.56 -14.15
CA THR A 420 -6.73 2.88 -15.36
C THR A 420 -5.32 3.31 -15.01
N ASN A 421 -5.16 4.19 -14.02
CA ASN A 421 -3.83 4.60 -13.57
C ASN A 421 -3.10 3.47 -12.86
N LEU A 422 -3.80 2.63 -12.08
CA LEU A 422 -3.18 1.45 -11.48
C LEU A 422 -2.59 0.51 -12.53
N GLN A 423 -3.31 0.25 -13.63
CA GLN A 423 -2.78 -0.55 -14.74
C GLN A 423 -1.60 0.13 -15.45
N ARG A 424 -1.63 1.46 -15.59
CA ARG A 424 -0.54 2.23 -16.19
C ARG A 424 0.71 2.21 -15.30
N ILE A 425 0.55 2.34 -13.98
CA ILE A 425 1.64 2.22 -13.01
C ILE A 425 2.25 0.82 -13.08
N GLU A 426 1.44 -0.23 -13.13
CA GLU A 426 1.93 -1.61 -13.28
C GLU A 426 2.76 -1.79 -14.55
N SER A 427 2.26 -1.31 -15.70
CA SER A 427 3.02 -1.35 -16.95
C SER A 427 4.32 -0.53 -16.89
N HIS A 428 4.33 0.57 -16.13
CA HIS A 428 5.50 1.43 -15.97
C HIS A 428 6.59 0.74 -15.13
N LEU A 429 6.20 -0.01 -14.10
CA LEU A 429 7.11 -0.78 -13.24
C LEU A 429 7.89 -1.87 -13.99
N ASN A 430 7.43 -2.32 -15.15
CA ASN A 430 8.15 -3.30 -15.97
C ASN A 430 9.56 -2.83 -16.36
N SER A 431 9.77 -1.53 -16.52
CA SER A 431 11.07 -0.94 -16.89
C SER A 431 11.95 -0.59 -15.69
N LEU A 432 11.45 -0.79 -14.46
CA LEU A 432 12.23 -0.50 -13.26
C LEU A 432 13.24 -1.60 -12.98
N GLN A 433 14.51 -1.22 -12.93
CA GLN A 433 15.62 -2.12 -12.61
C GLN A 433 16.09 -1.95 -11.17
N SER A 434 16.67 -3.01 -10.60
CA SER A 434 17.34 -2.95 -9.29
C SER A 434 18.49 -1.92 -9.30
N PRO A 435 18.71 -1.19 -8.19
CA PRO A 435 19.81 -0.24 -8.08
C PRO A 435 21.15 -0.97 -7.96
N GLN A 436 22.10 -0.59 -8.78
CA GLN A 436 23.47 -1.07 -8.65
C GLN A 436 24.23 -0.28 -7.58
N TRP A 437 25.16 -0.93 -6.90
CA TRP A 437 26.03 -0.28 -5.91
C TRP A 437 26.80 0.89 -6.52
N PRO A 438 26.63 2.12 -6.03
CA PRO A 438 27.28 3.32 -6.58
C PRO A 438 28.73 3.43 -6.08
N GLN A 439 29.65 2.77 -6.76
CA GLN A 439 31.04 2.64 -6.36
C GLN A 439 31.80 3.97 -6.22
N ASP A 440 31.37 4.99 -6.93
CA ASP A 440 31.89 6.36 -6.88
C ASP A 440 31.49 7.13 -5.61
N VAL A 441 30.46 6.66 -4.91
CA VAL A 441 29.98 7.28 -3.66
C VAL A 441 30.25 6.38 -2.46
N LEU A 442 29.82 5.12 -2.50
CA LEU A 442 29.87 4.20 -1.35
C LEU A 442 31.17 3.39 -1.27
N GLY A 443 32.05 3.51 -2.28
CA GLY A 443 33.31 2.81 -2.33
C GLY A 443 33.34 1.66 -3.37
N LYS A 444 34.53 1.31 -3.82
CA LYS A 444 34.71 0.27 -4.82
C LYS A 444 34.46 -1.11 -4.22
N ILE A 445 33.94 -1.99 -5.04
CA ILE A 445 33.81 -3.42 -4.74
C ILE A 445 35.16 -4.09 -4.99
N ASP A 446 35.63 -4.88 -4.04
CA ASP A 446 36.82 -5.75 -4.23
C ASP A 446 36.39 -7.00 -5.00
N VAL A 447 36.84 -7.08 -6.26
CA VAL A 447 36.42 -8.13 -7.20
C VAL A 447 36.87 -9.53 -6.76
N ASP A 448 38.07 -9.65 -6.16
CA ASP A 448 38.57 -10.95 -5.74
C ASP A 448 37.89 -11.44 -4.46
N THR A 449 37.59 -10.53 -3.57
CA THR A 449 36.78 -10.81 -2.39
C THR A 449 35.35 -11.20 -2.79
N ALA A 450 34.73 -10.48 -3.73
CA ALA A 450 33.40 -10.81 -4.24
C ALA A 450 33.34 -12.19 -4.91
N LYS A 451 34.36 -12.60 -5.66
CA LYS A 451 34.40 -13.95 -6.24
C LYS A 451 34.47 -15.07 -5.18
N ARG A 452 35.17 -14.86 -4.07
CA ARG A 452 35.09 -15.81 -2.95
C ARG A 452 33.74 -15.84 -2.32
N GLY A 453 33.10 -14.65 -2.16
CA GLY A 453 31.78 -14.51 -1.65
C GLY A 453 30.69 -15.19 -2.51
N GLU A 454 30.87 -15.22 -3.84
CA GLU A 454 30.00 -15.95 -4.76
C GLU A 454 29.96 -17.46 -4.45
N LEU A 455 31.07 -18.05 -4.09
CA LEU A 455 31.13 -19.47 -3.68
C LEU A 455 30.31 -19.69 -2.40
N VAL A 456 30.48 -18.81 -1.42
CA VAL A 456 29.67 -18.85 -0.16
C VAL A 456 28.19 -18.67 -0.46
N TYR A 457 27.84 -17.71 -1.32
CA TYR A 457 26.45 -17.47 -1.71
C TYR A 457 25.81 -18.70 -2.35
N ASN A 458 26.52 -19.33 -3.30
CA ASN A 458 26.03 -20.52 -3.99
C ASN A 458 25.80 -21.70 -3.03
N GLU A 459 26.58 -21.81 -1.97
CA GLU A 459 26.44 -22.85 -0.98
C GLU A 459 25.31 -22.59 0.02
N TYR A 460 25.18 -21.36 0.53
CA TYR A 460 24.29 -21.05 1.67
C TYR A 460 22.99 -20.34 1.27
N CYS A 461 22.95 -19.60 0.16
CA CYS A 461 21.88 -18.67 -0.16
C CYS A 461 21.11 -19.01 -1.43
N ALA A 462 21.79 -19.50 -2.48
CA ALA A 462 21.22 -19.67 -3.82
C ALA A 462 20.05 -20.66 -3.89
N ALA A 463 19.96 -21.62 -2.95
CA ALA A 463 18.84 -22.57 -2.89
C ALA A 463 17.48 -21.88 -2.63
N CYS A 464 17.49 -20.74 -1.94
CA CYS A 464 16.30 -19.96 -1.63
C CYS A 464 16.23 -18.65 -2.43
N HIS A 465 17.36 -17.95 -2.57
CA HIS A 465 17.46 -16.65 -3.22
C HIS A 465 17.94 -16.78 -4.66
N GLN A 466 17.01 -16.71 -5.59
CA GLN A 466 17.33 -16.76 -7.03
C GLN A 466 18.15 -15.51 -7.43
N VAL A 467 19.27 -15.73 -8.14
CA VAL A 467 19.98 -14.65 -8.84
C VAL A 467 19.25 -14.35 -10.14
N VAL A 468 18.93 -13.10 -10.35
CA VAL A 468 18.16 -12.63 -11.51
C VAL A 468 19.03 -11.69 -12.33
N GLU A 469 19.15 -11.96 -13.63
CA GLU A 469 19.80 -11.02 -14.55
C GLU A 469 18.91 -9.76 -14.73
N ARG A 470 19.37 -8.63 -14.18
CA ARG A 470 18.59 -7.38 -14.17
C ARG A 470 18.24 -6.84 -15.57
N ASP A 471 19.08 -7.16 -16.57
CA ASP A 471 18.90 -6.71 -17.96
C ASP A 471 18.07 -7.71 -18.80
N ASN A 472 17.68 -8.85 -18.22
CA ASN A 472 16.77 -9.79 -18.86
C ASN A 472 15.32 -9.35 -18.64
N TRP A 473 14.71 -8.81 -19.69
CA TRP A 473 13.31 -8.32 -19.63
C TRP A 473 12.29 -9.45 -19.53
N ASP A 474 12.65 -10.68 -19.91
CA ASP A 474 11.78 -11.87 -19.81
C ASP A 474 12.06 -12.67 -18.53
N ARG A 475 12.76 -12.05 -17.56
CA ARG A 475 13.06 -12.72 -16.27
C ARG A 475 11.79 -13.07 -15.51
N LEU A 476 11.77 -14.25 -14.89
CA LEU A 476 10.71 -14.68 -13.99
C LEU A 476 11.27 -14.99 -12.61
N VAL A 477 10.71 -14.35 -11.61
CA VAL A 477 11.04 -14.60 -10.20
C VAL A 477 9.95 -15.50 -9.61
N VAL A 478 10.29 -16.76 -9.41
CA VAL A 478 9.37 -17.76 -8.84
C VAL A 478 9.38 -17.68 -7.32
N ALA A 479 8.19 -17.68 -6.72
CA ALA A 479 8.05 -17.66 -5.27
C ALA A 479 8.61 -18.95 -4.65
N ASN A 480 9.73 -18.81 -3.94
CA ASN A 480 10.34 -19.87 -3.14
C ASN A 480 9.98 -19.60 -1.66
N MET A 481 9.18 -20.47 -1.07
CA MET A 481 8.56 -20.28 0.24
C MET A 481 9.29 -21.07 1.31
N SER A 482 9.42 -20.45 2.49
CA SER A 482 9.82 -21.14 3.72
C SER A 482 8.74 -20.97 4.78
N SER A 483 8.25 -22.06 5.34
CA SER A 483 7.30 -21.97 6.46
C SER A 483 7.92 -21.22 7.65
N VAL A 484 7.10 -20.58 8.45
CA VAL A 484 7.58 -19.83 9.63
C VAL A 484 8.38 -20.72 10.58
N ASP A 485 8.02 -22.01 10.68
CA ASP A 485 8.72 -23.00 11.51
C ASP A 485 10.12 -23.32 10.98
N VAL A 486 10.34 -23.20 9.65
CA VAL A 486 11.63 -23.49 9.01
C VAL A 486 12.55 -22.28 9.02
N VAL A 487 12.05 -21.11 8.62
CA VAL A 487 12.86 -19.90 8.56
C VAL A 487 13.10 -19.30 9.95
N GLY A 488 12.19 -19.53 10.90
CA GLY A 488 12.28 -19.11 12.30
C GLY A 488 12.18 -17.60 12.56
N THR A 489 11.88 -16.80 11.52
CA THR A 489 11.69 -15.34 11.68
C THR A 489 10.34 -15.05 12.33
N ASP A 490 10.13 -13.81 12.77
CA ASP A 490 8.87 -13.40 13.42
C ASP A 490 7.65 -13.90 12.64
N PRO A 491 6.75 -14.67 13.27
CA PRO A 491 5.64 -15.31 12.57
C PRO A 491 4.40 -14.43 12.46
N THR A 492 4.36 -13.27 13.13
CA THR A 492 3.12 -12.51 13.39
C THR A 492 2.40 -12.14 12.10
N MET A 493 3.10 -11.56 11.13
CA MET A 493 2.49 -11.17 9.85
C MET A 493 1.88 -12.35 9.10
N ALA A 494 2.60 -13.47 9.05
CA ALA A 494 2.13 -14.68 8.37
C ALA A 494 0.91 -15.28 9.07
N LEU A 495 0.93 -15.34 10.40
CA LEU A 495 -0.19 -15.83 11.21
C LEU A 495 -1.42 -14.92 11.11
N ASN A 496 -1.25 -13.61 11.18
CA ASN A 496 -2.34 -12.65 11.07
C ASN A 496 -3.07 -12.76 9.72
N SER A 497 -2.34 -13.11 8.65
CA SER A 497 -2.94 -13.31 7.31
C SER A 497 -4.02 -14.40 7.30
N VAL A 498 -3.97 -15.37 8.20
CA VAL A 498 -4.91 -16.50 8.26
C VAL A 498 -5.82 -16.47 9.49
N SER A 499 -5.37 -15.88 10.60
CA SER A 499 -6.10 -15.86 11.88
C SER A 499 -7.06 -14.69 12.02
N PHE A 500 -6.80 -13.57 11.34
CA PHE A 500 -7.69 -12.42 11.39
C PHE A 500 -9.06 -12.75 10.83
N THR A 501 -10.08 -12.48 11.60
CA THR A 501 -11.48 -12.73 11.24
C THR A 501 -12.32 -11.47 11.42
N GLY A 502 -13.40 -11.38 10.68
CA GLY A 502 -14.35 -10.28 10.82
C GLY A 502 -15.74 -10.65 10.33
N TYR A 503 -16.70 -9.77 10.60
CA TYR A 503 -18.05 -9.92 10.11
C TYR A 503 -18.10 -9.70 8.59
N ALA A 504 -18.62 -10.69 7.87
CA ALA A 504 -18.63 -10.69 6.42
C ALA A 504 -19.73 -9.80 5.78
N GLY A 505 -20.62 -9.26 6.61
CA GLY A 505 -21.69 -8.37 6.17
C GLY A 505 -22.51 -8.95 5.04
N ASN A 506 -22.52 -8.24 3.94
CA ASN A 506 -23.27 -8.64 2.75
C ASN A 506 -22.64 -9.79 1.95
N PHE A 507 -21.43 -10.24 2.30
CA PHE A 507 -20.81 -11.42 1.71
C PHE A 507 -21.18 -12.73 2.41
N GLU A 508 -21.87 -12.69 3.55
CA GLU A 508 -22.35 -13.91 4.21
C GLU A 508 -23.12 -14.80 3.24
N SER A 509 -22.80 -16.09 3.21
CA SER A 509 -23.36 -17.11 2.32
C SER A 509 -23.05 -16.95 0.82
N VAL A 510 -22.06 -16.14 0.46
CA VAL A 510 -21.55 -16.03 -0.92
C VAL A 510 -20.51 -17.13 -1.14
N TYR A 511 -20.54 -17.78 -2.30
CA TYR A 511 -19.47 -18.66 -2.74
C TYR A 511 -18.28 -17.82 -3.21
N GLN A 512 -17.09 -18.25 -2.81
CA GLN A 512 -15.84 -17.66 -3.25
C GLN A 512 -14.87 -18.76 -3.70
N ASP A 513 -14.35 -18.59 -4.92
CA ASP A 513 -13.34 -19.49 -5.45
C ASP A 513 -11.98 -19.19 -4.83
N THR A 514 -11.29 -20.25 -4.43
CA THR A 514 -9.90 -20.30 -3.98
C THR A 514 -9.11 -21.23 -4.88
N ASP A 515 -7.80 -21.29 -4.73
CA ASP A 515 -6.91 -22.15 -5.55
C ASP A 515 -7.20 -23.66 -5.36
N VAL A 516 -7.92 -24.03 -4.32
CA VAL A 516 -8.22 -25.44 -3.96
C VAL A 516 -9.71 -25.76 -3.94
N GLY A 517 -10.54 -24.91 -4.53
CA GLY A 517 -11.99 -25.09 -4.65
C GLY A 517 -12.78 -23.91 -4.13
N SER A 518 -14.12 -24.03 -4.13
CA SER A 518 -15.02 -22.96 -3.68
C SER A 518 -15.33 -23.09 -2.19
N VAL A 519 -15.30 -21.99 -1.47
CA VAL A 519 -15.68 -21.90 -0.06
C VAL A 519 -16.90 -20.99 0.09
N VAL A 520 -17.72 -21.26 1.12
CA VAL A 520 -18.85 -20.39 1.47
C VAL A 520 -18.40 -19.41 2.54
N VAL A 521 -18.54 -18.14 2.29
CA VAL A 521 -18.21 -17.08 3.27
C VAL A 521 -19.18 -17.16 4.43
N GLN A 522 -18.66 -17.41 5.63
CA GLN A 522 -19.44 -17.50 6.85
C GLN A 522 -19.77 -16.10 7.39
N LYS A 523 -20.71 -16.02 8.33
CA LYS A 523 -21.08 -14.76 9.01
C LYS A 523 -19.88 -14.04 9.62
N ARG A 524 -18.99 -14.81 10.25
CA ARG A 524 -17.64 -14.40 10.63
C ARG A 524 -16.65 -15.22 9.81
N ALA A 525 -15.82 -14.58 9.03
CA ALA A 525 -14.96 -15.22 8.05
C ALA A 525 -13.51 -14.72 8.19
N PRO A 526 -12.51 -15.48 7.72
CA PRO A 526 -11.16 -14.95 7.53
C PRO A 526 -11.19 -13.66 6.72
N VAL A 527 -10.49 -12.61 7.19
CA VAL A 527 -10.57 -11.30 6.52
C VAL A 527 -9.99 -11.33 5.12
N VAL A 528 -9.05 -12.25 4.84
CA VAL A 528 -8.54 -12.49 3.48
C VAL A 528 -9.67 -12.84 2.48
N GLN A 529 -10.72 -13.56 2.91
CA GLN A 529 -11.89 -13.85 2.07
C GLN A 529 -12.69 -12.57 1.80
N VAL A 530 -12.93 -11.78 2.85
CA VAL A 530 -13.71 -10.54 2.75
C VAL A 530 -12.97 -9.53 1.86
N LEU A 531 -11.65 -9.40 2.02
CA LEU A 531 -10.80 -8.55 1.17
C LEU A 531 -10.85 -9.00 -0.29
N THR A 532 -10.69 -10.29 -0.56
CA THR A 532 -10.72 -10.82 -1.93
C THR A 532 -12.06 -10.55 -2.61
N ALA A 533 -13.18 -10.70 -1.88
CA ALA A 533 -14.50 -10.39 -2.42
C ALA A 533 -14.68 -8.88 -2.67
N ALA A 534 -14.19 -8.03 -1.78
CA ALA A 534 -14.26 -6.58 -1.92
C ALA A 534 -13.41 -6.07 -3.10
N THR A 535 -12.19 -6.56 -3.25
CA THR A 535 -11.31 -6.18 -4.37
C THR A 535 -11.85 -6.65 -5.72
N LYS A 536 -12.39 -7.89 -5.82
CA LYS A 536 -13.08 -8.36 -7.02
C LYS A 536 -14.28 -7.46 -7.36
N GLY A 537 -15.06 -7.05 -6.36
CA GLY A 537 -16.17 -6.11 -6.53
C GLY A 537 -15.74 -4.75 -7.04
N ALA A 538 -14.69 -4.17 -6.47
CA ALA A 538 -14.14 -2.88 -6.88
C ALA A 538 -13.58 -2.93 -8.31
N VAL A 539 -12.80 -3.96 -8.65
CA VAL A 539 -12.27 -4.16 -10.03
C VAL A 539 -13.40 -4.37 -11.05
N ALA A 540 -14.48 -5.04 -10.66
CA ALA A 540 -15.64 -5.24 -11.53
C ALA A 540 -16.50 -3.98 -11.71
N THR A 541 -16.27 -2.92 -10.92
CA THR A 541 -17.04 -1.68 -10.98
C THR A 541 -16.26 -0.62 -11.76
N PRO A 542 -16.74 -0.19 -12.95
CA PRO A 542 -16.10 0.88 -13.71
C PRO A 542 -16.07 2.19 -12.93
N ASP A 543 -15.04 3.00 -13.17
CA ASP A 543 -14.81 4.31 -12.53
C ASP A 543 -16.07 5.20 -12.55
N ALA A 544 -16.52 5.62 -11.37
CA ALA A 544 -17.77 6.33 -11.19
C ALA A 544 -17.72 7.79 -11.69
N ASP A 545 -16.56 8.41 -11.76
CA ASP A 545 -16.39 9.84 -12.11
C ASP A 545 -16.41 10.09 -13.61
N LYS A 546 -16.27 9.06 -14.42
CA LYS A 546 -16.27 9.20 -15.88
C LYS A 546 -17.67 9.06 -16.44
N TRP A 547 -18.00 9.75 -17.51
CA TRP A 547 -19.27 9.56 -18.21
C TRP A 547 -19.38 8.16 -18.82
N VAL A 548 -20.59 7.62 -18.94
CA VAL A 548 -20.87 6.19 -19.14
C VAL A 548 -20.07 5.53 -20.28
N VAL A 549 -19.95 6.17 -21.45
CA VAL A 549 -19.20 5.57 -22.57
C VAL A 549 -17.71 5.52 -22.28
N ARG A 550 -17.14 6.59 -21.72
CA ARG A 550 -15.72 6.65 -21.38
C ARG A 550 -15.37 5.64 -20.29
N ARG A 551 -16.18 5.55 -19.21
CA ARG A 551 -15.94 4.59 -18.12
C ARG A 551 -15.96 3.15 -18.61
N MET A 552 -16.87 2.78 -19.51
CA MET A 552 -16.94 1.44 -20.10
C MET A 552 -15.77 1.19 -21.04
N ALA A 553 -15.37 2.17 -21.85
CA ALA A 553 -14.22 2.06 -22.75
C ALA A 553 -12.90 1.93 -21.97
N ASP A 554 -12.68 2.78 -20.97
CA ASP A 554 -11.48 2.76 -20.14
C ASP A 554 -11.40 1.43 -19.35
N TRP A 555 -12.52 0.98 -18.79
CA TRP A 555 -12.61 -0.28 -18.06
C TRP A 555 -12.30 -1.50 -18.96
N THR A 556 -12.90 -1.56 -20.15
CA THR A 556 -12.63 -2.63 -21.11
C THR A 556 -11.19 -2.61 -21.59
N TYR A 557 -10.64 -1.42 -21.87
CA TYR A 557 -9.24 -1.24 -22.26
C TYR A 557 -8.29 -1.70 -21.15
N MET A 558 -8.55 -1.28 -19.92
CA MET A 558 -7.74 -1.60 -18.76
C MET A 558 -7.73 -3.12 -18.49
N LEU A 559 -8.89 -3.78 -18.49
CA LEU A 559 -8.96 -5.23 -18.31
C LEU A 559 -8.24 -5.97 -19.44
N GLY A 560 -8.49 -5.56 -20.70
CA GLY A 560 -7.80 -6.12 -21.87
C GLY A 560 -6.29 -5.95 -21.75
N LYS A 561 -5.83 -4.74 -21.43
CA LYS A 561 -4.41 -4.45 -21.27
C LYS A 561 -3.79 -5.25 -20.12
N SER A 562 -4.44 -5.32 -18.96
CA SER A 562 -3.97 -6.13 -17.83
C SER A 562 -3.81 -7.60 -18.20
N PHE A 563 -4.72 -8.14 -19.00
CA PHE A 563 -4.66 -9.54 -19.44
C PHE A 563 -3.57 -9.80 -20.49
N PHE A 564 -3.40 -8.88 -21.45
CA PHE A 564 -2.49 -9.09 -22.58
C PHE A 564 -1.05 -8.63 -22.31
N ASP A 565 -0.85 -7.59 -21.48
CA ASP A 565 0.49 -7.12 -21.11
C ASP A 565 1.14 -7.98 -20.02
N ASN A 566 0.34 -8.77 -19.31
CA ASN A 566 0.85 -9.59 -18.22
C ASN A 566 1.27 -10.98 -18.74
N GLU A 567 2.56 -11.21 -18.79
CA GLU A 567 3.16 -12.47 -19.22
C GLU A 567 3.20 -13.53 -18.11
N ILE A 568 2.92 -13.13 -16.86
CA ILE A 568 2.92 -14.04 -15.72
C ILE A 568 1.75 -15.03 -15.83
N LYS A 569 2.08 -16.31 -15.83
CA LYS A 569 1.11 -17.40 -15.84
C LYS A 569 0.86 -17.92 -14.44
N PRO A 570 -0.32 -18.52 -14.18
CA PRO A 570 -0.54 -19.21 -12.93
C PRO A 570 0.55 -20.26 -12.69
N SER A 571 1.13 -20.24 -11.52
CA SER A 571 2.24 -21.12 -11.10
C SER A 571 1.94 -21.73 -9.74
N VAL A 572 2.69 -22.75 -9.37
CA VAL A 572 2.69 -23.32 -8.03
C VAL A 572 3.94 -22.80 -7.31
N LYS A 573 3.76 -22.27 -6.12
CA LYS A 573 4.85 -21.86 -5.24
C LYS A 573 5.80 -23.04 -5.02
N SER A 574 7.10 -22.76 -4.93
CA SER A 574 8.14 -23.75 -4.61
C SER A 574 8.60 -23.64 -3.16
N GLY A 575 9.50 -24.50 -2.73
CA GLY A 575 10.16 -24.41 -1.42
C GLY A 575 9.53 -25.31 -0.34
N ASN A 576 9.86 -25.00 0.93
CA ASN A 576 9.45 -25.80 2.09
C ASN A 576 8.33 -25.09 2.87
N TYR A 577 7.10 -25.37 2.48
CA TYR A 577 5.89 -24.80 3.09
C TYR A 577 4.73 -25.82 3.06
N LYS A 578 3.63 -25.50 3.75
CA LYS A 578 2.41 -26.31 3.71
C LYS A 578 1.49 -25.78 2.60
N PRO A 579 1.24 -26.54 1.52
CA PRO A 579 0.35 -26.10 0.45
C PRO A 579 -1.10 -26.00 0.93
N ASP A 580 -1.90 -25.17 0.27
CA ASP A 580 -3.32 -25.02 0.53
C ASP A 580 -4.06 -26.33 0.27
N THR A 581 -5.11 -26.56 1.05
CA THR A 581 -6.01 -27.72 0.93
C THR A 581 -7.45 -27.24 1.03
N THR A 582 -8.41 -28.08 0.63
CA THR A 582 -9.84 -27.77 0.79
C THR A 582 -10.25 -27.52 2.24
N ALA A 583 -9.58 -28.17 3.18
CA ALA A 583 -9.81 -27.97 4.62
C ALA A 583 -9.16 -26.66 5.14
N ASN A 584 -8.01 -26.28 4.58
CA ASN A 584 -7.23 -25.11 4.97
C ASN A 584 -6.78 -24.33 3.73
N PRO A 585 -7.66 -23.53 3.11
CA PRO A 585 -7.42 -22.93 1.80
C PRO A 585 -6.43 -21.74 1.81
N TYR A 586 -5.87 -21.40 2.95
CA TYR A 586 -4.92 -20.30 3.14
C TYR A 586 -3.69 -20.69 3.94
N GLN A 587 -3.45 -21.98 4.21
CA GLN A 587 -2.32 -22.40 5.05
C GLN A 587 -0.96 -22.09 4.42
N SER A 588 -0.87 -21.97 3.10
CA SER A 588 0.35 -21.55 2.40
C SER A 588 0.83 -20.15 2.76
N LEU A 589 -0.04 -19.32 3.33
CA LEU A 589 0.29 -17.99 3.79
C LEU A 589 1.07 -17.98 5.13
N VAL A 590 1.13 -19.10 5.85
CA VAL A 590 1.93 -19.27 7.07
C VAL A 590 3.38 -19.59 6.70
N SER A 591 3.92 -18.75 5.81
CA SER A 591 5.27 -18.86 5.26
C SER A 591 5.77 -17.50 4.75
N TYR A 592 7.07 -17.38 4.54
CA TYR A 592 7.68 -16.20 3.93
C TYR A 592 8.35 -16.57 2.60
N LYS A 593 8.29 -15.62 1.67
CA LYS A 593 8.91 -15.73 0.35
C LYS A 593 10.36 -15.26 0.40
N ALA A 594 11.29 -16.12 -0.02
CA ALA A 594 12.64 -15.69 -0.34
C ALA A 594 12.60 -14.84 -1.62
N ARG A 595 13.20 -13.66 -1.56
CA ARG A 595 13.21 -12.68 -2.66
C ARG A 595 14.53 -12.73 -3.40
N SER A 596 14.58 -12.30 -4.67
CA SER A 596 15.83 -11.96 -5.33
C SER A 596 16.60 -10.94 -4.50
N LEU A 597 17.93 -11.09 -4.40
CA LEU A 597 18.78 -10.15 -3.66
C LEU A 597 19.35 -9.02 -4.53
N ASN A 598 18.89 -8.91 -5.78
CA ASN A 598 19.29 -7.80 -6.65
C ASN A 598 18.91 -6.45 -6.02
N GLY A 599 19.91 -5.59 -5.83
CA GLY A 599 19.73 -4.28 -5.19
C GLY A 599 19.41 -4.33 -3.70
N ILE A 600 19.58 -5.48 -3.04
CA ILE A 600 19.23 -5.66 -1.62
C ILE A 600 19.99 -4.70 -0.69
N TRP A 601 21.19 -4.25 -1.08
CA TRP A 601 21.96 -3.29 -0.34
C TRP A 601 21.19 -2.00 0.00
N ALA A 602 20.23 -1.65 -0.86
CA ALA A 602 19.42 -0.43 -0.75
C ALA A 602 18.14 -0.62 0.07
N THR A 603 17.95 -1.76 0.74
CA THR A 603 16.67 -2.11 1.37
C THR A 603 16.74 -2.32 2.89
N ALA A 604 17.82 -1.89 3.50
CA ALA A 604 17.94 -1.92 4.97
C ALA A 604 16.80 -1.11 5.65
N PRO A 605 16.38 -1.45 6.87
CA PRO A 605 16.78 -2.61 7.69
C PRO A 605 16.22 -3.94 7.15
N TYR A 606 16.87 -5.05 7.47
CA TYR A 606 16.58 -6.37 6.91
C TYR A 606 15.61 -7.20 7.74
N LEU A 607 15.29 -8.41 7.24
CA LEU A 607 14.13 -9.22 7.53
C LEU A 607 12.83 -8.52 7.07
N HIS A 608 11.74 -9.28 7.05
CA HIS A 608 10.44 -8.74 6.60
C HIS A 608 9.92 -7.61 7.50
N ASN A 609 10.28 -7.61 8.78
CA ASN A 609 9.86 -6.63 9.79
C ASN A 609 10.92 -5.56 10.10
N GLY A 610 12.05 -5.51 9.38
CA GLY A 610 13.11 -4.53 9.58
C GLY A 610 13.85 -4.66 10.92
N SER A 611 13.83 -5.84 11.53
CA SER A 611 14.40 -6.06 12.88
C SER A 611 15.91 -6.29 12.90
N VAL A 612 16.56 -6.27 11.75
CA VAL A 612 18.03 -6.43 11.62
C VAL A 612 18.61 -5.24 10.86
N PRO A 613 19.51 -4.46 11.48
CA PRO A 613 19.91 -3.14 10.95
C PRO A 613 20.75 -3.17 9.68
N ASN A 614 21.59 -4.20 9.48
CA ASN A 614 22.54 -4.29 8.38
C ASN A 614 22.88 -5.75 8.01
N LEU A 615 23.54 -5.97 6.87
CA LEU A 615 23.86 -7.32 6.38
C LEU A 615 24.83 -8.07 7.30
N TRP A 616 25.81 -7.38 7.88
CA TRP A 616 26.73 -8.02 8.81
C TRP A 616 25.96 -8.66 9.99
N THR A 617 25.06 -7.89 10.59
CA THR A 617 24.23 -8.37 11.70
C THR A 617 23.30 -9.51 11.27
N LEU A 618 22.79 -9.50 10.03
CA LEU A 618 21.94 -10.58 9.52
C LEU A 618 22.65 -11.93 9.47
N LEU A 619 23.97 -11.93 9.22
CA LEU A 619 24.79 -13.13 9.12
C LEU A 619 25.28 -13.65 10.49
N LEU A 620 24.90 -13.00 11.59
CA LEU A 620 25.19 -13.46 12.97
C LEU A 620 24.10 -14.39 13.49
N PRO A 621 24.44 -15.31 14.40
CA PRO A 621 23.43 -15.98 15.22
C PRO A 621 22.53 -14.97 15.92
N PHE A 622 21.23 -15.29 16.11
CA PHE A 622 20.31 -14.30 16.63
C PHE A 622 20.67 -13.82 18.05
N GLU A 623 21.33 -14.64 18.84
CA GLU A 623 21.81 -14.30 20.19
C GLU A 623 22.92 -13.21 20.18
N GLU A 624 23.61 -13.05 19.03
CA GLU A 624 24.64 -12.05 18.85
C GLU A 624 24.09 -10.76 18.19
N ARG A 625 22.83 -10.77 17.74
CA ARG A 625 22.16 -9.61 17.16
C ARG A 625 21.75 -8.60 18.24
N PRO A 626 21.69 -7.29 17.92
CA PRO A 626 21.28 -6.28 18.90
C PRO A 626 19.82 -6.49 19.33
N THR A 627 19.53 -6.25 20.59
CA THR A 627 18.17 -6.26 21.14
C THR A 627 17.46 -4.91 20.96
N GLU A 628 18.23 -3.86 20.66
CA GLU A 628 17.74 -2.51 20.44
C GLU A 628 18.70 -1.74 19.53
N PHE A 629 18.16 -0.93 18.61
CA PHE A 629 18.94 -0.04 17.75
C PHE A 629 18.09 1.18 17.32
N CYS A 630 18.76 2.19 16.73
CA CYS A 630 18.05 3.37 16.21
C CYS A 630 17.67 3.19 14.73
N VAL A 631 16.49 3.69 14.36
CA VAL A 631 15.95 3.72 12.99
C VAL A 631 15.65 5.16 12.56
N GLY A 632 15.37 5.35 11.27
CA GLY A 632 14.99 6.67 10.73
C GLY A 632 16.16 7.55 10.32
N ASN A 633 17.41 7.15 10.58
CA ASN A 633 18.59 7.81 10.05
C ASN A 633 18.80 7.41 8.58
N ARG A 634 19.09 8.38 7.69
CA ARG A 634 19.41 8.12 6.28
C ARG A 634 20.90 7.97 6.01
N GLU A 635 21.77 8.26 6.99
CA GLU A 635 23.20 8.07 6.83
C GLU A 635 23.51 6.57 6.73
N PHE A 636 24.24 6.19 5.68
CA PHE A 636 24.47 4.80 5.31
C PHE A 636 25.86 4.35 5.72
N ASP A 637 25.95 3.13 6.23
CA ASP A 637 27.22 2.43 6.50
C ASP A 637 27.51 1.46 5.35
N PRO A 638 28.46 1.80 4.45
CA PRO A 638 28.78 0.95 3.30
C PRO A 638 29.64 -0.28 3.68
N VAL A 639 30.14 -0.34 4.90
CA VAL A 639 30.93 -1.49 5.38
C VAL A 639 30.00 -2.62 5.81
N ASN A 640 29.14 -2.34 6.79
CA ASN A 640 28.15 -3.32 7.27
C ASN A 640 26.93 -3.45 6.37
N VAL A 641 26.77 -2.55 5.40
CA VAL A 641 25.66 -2.44 4.45
C VAL A 641 24.32 -2.28 5.15
N GLY A 642 24.06 -1.06 5.60
CA GLY A 642 22.83 -0.69 6.31
C GLY A 642 22.83 0.76 6.74
N PHE A 643 21.83 1.21 7.48
CA PHE A 643 21.79 2.57 8.00
C PHE A 643 22.56 2.70 9.32
N ASN A 644 23.03 3.91 9.61
CA ASN A 644 23.58 4.24 10.91
C ASN A 644 22.51 4.06 11.99
N THR A 645 22.83 3.29 13.02
CA THR A 645 21.95 2.88 14.11
C THR A 645 22.13 3.69 15.39
N GLU A 646 22.81 4.83 15.30
CA GLU A 646 23.07 5.73 16.43
C GLU A 646 22.21 6.98 16.35
N GLY A 647 22.19 7.77 17.43
CA GLY A 647 21.62 9.12 17.46
C GLY A 647 20.18 9.21 17.97
N CYS A 648 19.55 8.11 18.39
CA CYS A 648 18.33 8.17 19.20
C CYS A 648 18.66 8.14 20.70
N ASP A 649 17.74 8.65 21.52
CA ASP A 649 17.86 8.53 22.98
C ASP A 649 17.27 7.19 23.43
N LYS A 650 18.13 6.20 23.63
CA LYS A 650 17.73 4.86 24.11
C LYS A 650 17.16 4.87 25.53
N THR A 651 17.30 5.99 26.26
CA THR A 651 16.74 6.15 27.61
C THR A 651 15.34 6.76 27.60
N ASP A 652 14.97 7.48 26.53
CA ASP A 652 13.63 8.04 26.34
C ASP A 652 12.69 7.04 25.69
N PRO A 653 11.69 6.49 26.41
CA PRO A 653 10.71 5.56 25.81
C PRO A 653 9.81 6.23 24.78
N LYS A 654 9.84 7.55 24.63
CA LYS A 654 9.07 8.32 23.65
C LYS A 654 9.85 8.61 22.37
N ASP A 655 11.16 8.30 22.32
CA ASP A 655 11.91 8.48 21.08
C ASP A 655 11.49 7.42 20.06
N LYS A 656 10.71 7.85 19.08
CA LYS A 656 10.17 7.01 18.00
C LYS A 656 11.22 6.37 17.09
N ARG A 657 12.49 6.77 17.25
CA ARG A 657 13.61 6.19 16.52
C ARG A 657 14.17 4.93 17.20
N ARG A 658 13.69 4.57 18.38
CA ARG A 658 14.08 3.31 19.05
C ARG A 658 13.37 2.14 18.43
N PHE A 659 14.12 1.14 18.00
CA PHE A 659 13.60 -0.16 17.62
C PHE A 659 13.94 -1.18 18.69
N ILE A 660 12.94 -1.73 19.35
CA ILE A 660 13.07 -2.76 20.40
C ILE A 660 12.60 -4.09 19.81
N VAL A 661 13.44 -5.12 19.86
CA VAL A 661 13.17 -6.41 19.19
C VAL A 661 12.37 -7.40 20.04
N GLU A 662 12.24 -7.14 21.35
CA GLU A 662 11.58 -8.07 22.29
C GLU A 662 10.09 -8.33 21.97
N PRO A 663 9.27 -7.30 21.61
CA PRO A 663 7.86 -7.54 21.33
C PRO A 663 7.66 -8.44 20.12
N LEU A 664 6.66 -9.33 20.18
CA LEU A 664 6.20 -10.11 19.04
C LEU A 664 5.75 -9.14 17.91
N GLY A 665 6.10 -9.43 16.66
CA GLY A 665 6.02 -8.52 15.52
C GLY A 665 7.34 -7.81 15.24
N ASN A 666 8.22 -7.70 16.23
CA ASN A 666 9.54 -7.07 16.11
C ASN A 666 10.72 -8.05 16.23
N HIS A 667 10.48 -9.34 16.45
CA HIS A 667 11.55 -10.30 16.71
C HIS A 667 12.55 -10.34 15.54
N ASN A 668 13.86 -10.41 15.89
CA ASN A 668 14.97 -10.56 14.94
C ASN A 668 15.52 -11.99 14.89
N THR A 669 14.71 -12.97 15.32
CA THR A 669 15.05 -14.41 15.31
C THR A 669 15.09 -14.97 13.90
N GLY A 670 15.62 -16.20 13.78
CA GLY A 670 15.61 -16.97 12.53
C GLY A 670 16.52 -16.45 11.42
N HIS A 671 16.36 -17.00 10.23
CA HIS A 671 17.24 -16.75 9.08
C HIS A 671 18.72 -16.95 9.44
N GLU A 672 19.02 -18.05 10.12
CA GLU A 672 20.35 -18.31 10.70
C GLU A 672 21.21 -19.21 9.80
N TYR A 673 21.25 -18.88 8.50
CA TYR A 673 22.08 -19.59 7.50
C TYR A 673 23.54 -19.21 7.64
N GLY A 674 24.42 -20.24 7.61
CA GLY A 674 25.85 -20.05 7.83
C GLY A 674 26.25 -19.76 9.28
N THR A 675 25.36 -19.98 10.23
CA THR A 675 25.63 -19.86 11.67
C THR A 675 26.01 -21.20 12.34
N GLY A 676 25.96 -22.30 11.58
CA GLY A 676 26.14 -23.66 12.10
C GLY A 676 24.84 -24.30 12.64
N LYS A 677 23.72 -23.59 12.60
CA LYS A 677 22.40 -24.08 13.03
C LYS A 677 21.57 -24.69 11.89
N ASP A 678 21.92 -24.41 10.66
CA ASP A 678 21.29 -24.90 9.43
C ASP A 678 21.81 -26.26 8.96
N GLY A 679 22.63 -26.92 9.76
CA GLY A 679 23.23 -28.22 9.45
C GLY A 679 24.45 -28.12 8.54
N LYS A 680 24.91 -26.92 8.24
CA LYS A 680 26.16 -26.61 7.53
C LYS A 680 27.22 -26.05 8.49
N ASP A 681 28.45 -25.94 8.02
CA ASP A 681 29.53 -25.34 8.79
C ASP A 681 29.24 -23.86 9.10
N LYS A 682 29.69 -23.41 10.28
CA LYS A 682 29.62 -21.99 10.62
C LYS A 682 30.59 -21.19 9.76
N LEU A 683 30.12 -20.17 9.09
CA LEU A 683 30.95 -19.23 8.33
C LEU A 683 31.97 -18.56 9.24
N THR A 684 33.19 -18.49 8.77
CA THR A 684 34.23 -17.66 9.38
C THR A 684 33.91 -16.18 9.22
N GLU A 685 34.58 -15.35 9.98
CA GLU A 685 34.44 -13.90 9.83
C GLU A 685 34.82 -13.42 8.41
N GLN A 686 35.88 -14.00 7.82
CA GLN A 686 36.30 -13.66 6.47
C GLN A 686 35.24 -14.05 5.42
N GLU A 687 34.66 -15.23 5.52
CA GLU A 687 33.61 -15.68 4.59
C GLU A 687 32.34 -14.81 4.68
N ARG A 688 31.99 -14.27 5.84
CA ARG A 688 30.92 -13.30 5.97
C ARG A 688 31.22 -12.00 5.23
N TRP A 689 32.46 -11.49 5.38
CA TRP A 689 32.90 -10.30 4.63
C TRP A 689 32.95 -10.56 3.12
N ASP A 690 33.44 -11.71 2.69
CA ASP A 690 33.47 -12.12 1.29
C ASP A 690 32.03 -12.17 0.73
N LEU A 691 31.10 -12.75 1.47
CA LEU A 691 29.68 -12.82 1.10
C LEU A 691 29.02 -11.42 0.99
N ILE A 692 29.28 -10.53 1.95
CA ILE A 692 28.76 -9.14 1.89
C ILE A 692 29.31 -8.43 0.64
N GLU A 693 30.56 -8.61 0.32
CA GLU A 693 31.17 -8.00 -0.86
C GLU A 693 30.57 -8.54 -2.16
N TYR A 694 30.21 -9.82 -2.22
CA TYR A 694 29.47 -10.39 -3.34
C TYR A 694 28.04 -9.81 -3.42
N ILE A 695 27.34 -9.70 -2.31
CA ILE A 695 25.96 -9.15 -2.28
C ILE A 695 25.93 -7.71 -2.80
N LYS A 696 26.99 -6.90 -2.63
CA LYS A 696 27.08 -5.56 -3.25
C LYS A 696 27.09 -5.61 -4.79
N THR A 697 27.46 -6.74 -5.39
CA THR A 697 27.48 -6.91 -6.86
C THR A 697 26.09 -7.21 -7.44
N LEU A 698 25.15 -7.67 -6.62
CA LEU A 698 23.78 -7.98 -7.00
C LEU A 698 22.93 -6.69 -7.01
#